data_68031d42df8e50f33e4a7886ae569e2e
#
_entry.id   68031d42df8e50f33e4a7886ae569e2e
#
_cell.length_a   1.000
_cell.length_b   1.000
_cell.length_c   1.000
_cell.angle_alpha   90.00
_cell.angle_beta   90.00
_cell.angle_gamma   90.00
#
_symmetry.space_group_name_H-M   'P 1'
#
loop_
_entity.id
_entity.type
_entity.pdbx_description
1 polymer ?
#
loop_
_entity_poly.entity_id
_entity_poly.type
_entity_poly.pdbx_seq_one_letter_code
_entity_poly.pdbx_strand_id
1 'polypeptide(L)'
;MKRVVVLTAVMLVSVALTAGNKVSNKVQTLAAKRVIDRFLSGQTDNAADIPYHVALDMQKVDGCDQYCVEVNRQGVLMINASSPVAACRAFYDYVRRHAYGICSWSGNRVNLPATLEPEADRNVISPYRHHNYFNVVTYGYTMPYWTWAEWEKELDWMALHGTDMPLALVANEAISARVWKKLGLTDEEIQHYFVGPAHLPWMRMGNITNVDSPMPMSWHKDQVALQHKILTRMRELGMKPICPGFAGFLPPEIKRIYPEANIVETSWDAFHNWMLMADDPLFPKIGRMFIEEWEKEFGKCEYYIADSFNEMAIPFPPKGTKERYDKLAEYGSTVYDGIRKANPDAVWVMQGWMLGMSREIWDYESLSALLSHVPANKMLILDMAEDYNHVLWHNGASWDYFRGFDGKQWVYSTIPNMGGKTALTGPLEFYANGGRLKALRSPNKGNMVGYGTEPEGVENNEVVYELISDAGWTADSISLTDWLQNYTLCRYGKTCPSLNRFWDEITRSAYGELRDWPRYLWQLQPGRYKNGTAPLDSLFLHALEQFAAAAPYMGDNHLYAIDLTEMTAHYAAAKMDILQQSVNNCLMWDDIAPIDTLLNLLNELGMRTDQLLSTHPTLNMQRWIDMARSHATTPEEADYYEMNAKRILTIWGPPVNDYACRIWSGLIRDFYLPRLNSYYQSVKKGQPFDVAQWESNWVEHSRGLSPTTQPTDRVRAALSLMDLAKKVPMHGISTVQTEVLGQWDPSMLSNEWQEVQWTIPAAELQGLRGFTFRWQHGSEKLEISKVSIDIDGKTVATEEHYGETGIRNKGNDYRLTLPQSLGDGNVTLRATVRTTGNRQSYGQVLMVNKN
;
A
#
# COMPACT_ATOMS: atom_id res chain seq x y z
N MET A 1 0.95 55.45 -22.61
CA MET A 1 1.34 54.91 -21.31
C MET A 1 2.01 53.57 -21.55
N LYS A 2 3.33 53.55 -21.37
CA LYS A 2 4.20 52.41 -21.71
C LYS A 2 4.11 51.37 -20.60
N ARG A 3 3.78 50.15 -20.94
CA ARG A 3 3.94 48.97 -20.04
C ARG A 3 5.42 48.59 -20.06
N VAL A 4 6.07 48.67 -18.90
CA VAL A 4 7.39 48.11 -18.67
C VAL A 4 7.23 46.64 -18.35
N VAL A 5 7.70 45.77 -19.24
CA VAL A 5 7.84 44.34 -18.97
C VAL A 5 9.21 44.16 -18.30
N VAL A 6 9.20 43.78 -17.02
CA VAL A 6 10.41 43.38 -16.32
C VAL A 6 10.60 41.88 -16.60
N LEU A 7 11.49 41.53 -17.49
CA LEU A 7 12.01 40.18 -17.64
C LEU A 7 13.01 39.90 -16.48
N THR A 8 12.58 39.13 -15.51
CA THR A 8 13.51 38.56 -14.50
C THR A 8 14.21 37.36 -15.13
N ALA A 9 15.43 37.51 -15.55
CA ALA A 9 16.27 36.40 -15.99
C ALA A 9 16.64 35.55 -14.77
N VAL A 10 16.03 34.38 -14.68
CA VAL A 10 16.47 33.31 -13.79
C VAL A 10 17.74 32.74 -14.39
N MET A 11 18.91 33.17 -13.89
CA MET A 11 20.16 32.49 -14.14
C MET A 11 20.08 31.09 -13.50
N LEU A 12 19.86 30.07 -14.31
CA LEU A 12 20.16 28.68 -13.99
C LEU A 12 21.69 28.58 -13.88
N VAL A 13 22.21 28.69 -12.66
CA VAL A 13 23.56 28.23 -12.36
C VAL A 13 23.49 26.70 -12.31
N SER A 14 23.68 26.05 -13.44
CA SER A 14 24.04 24.65 -13.52
C SER A 14 25.46 24.50 -12.97
N VAL A 15 25.58 24.35 -11.64
CA VAL A 15 26.77 23.82 -11.03
C VAL A 15 26.81 22.34 -11.40
N ALA A 16 27.66 21.99 -12.37
CA ALA A 16 28.04 20.60 -12.59
C ALA A 16 28.68 20.11 -11.29
N LEU A 17 27.91 19.40 -10.47
CA LEU A 17 28.39 18.66 -9.32
C LEU A 17 29.20 17.48 -9.85
N THR A 18 30.49 17.71 -10.09
CA THR A 18 31.46 16.64 -10.32
C THR A 18 31.47 15.71 -9.12
N ALA A 19 31.43 14.41 -9.40
CA ALA A 19 31.42 13.32 -8.43
C ALA A 19 32.45 13.55 -7.31
N GLY A 20 32.01 13.70 -6.05
CA GLY A 20 32.84 13.71 -4.88
C GLY A 20 32.75 14.94 -3.95
N ASN A 21 32.12 16.03 -4.33
CA ASN A 21 32.00 17.19 -3.44
C ASN A 21 30.81 17.04 -2.47
N LYS A 22 31.13 17.00 -1.16
CA LYS A 22 30.09 17.14 -0.11
C LYS A 22 29.34 18.45 -0.35
N VAL A 23 27.99 18.37 -0.32
CA VAL A 23 27.14 19.57 -0.38
C VAL A 23 27.51 20.49 0.79
N SER A 24 27.74 21.78 0.53
CA SER A 24 28.19 22.70 1.58
C SER A 24 27.09 22.92 2.63
N ASN A 25 27.46 23.14 3.88
CA ASN A 25 26.53 23.42 4.97
C ASN A 25 25.59 24.60 4.64
N LYS A 26 26.07 25.61 3.94
CA LYS A 26 25.26 26.75 3.47
C LYS A 26 24.14 26.31 2.51
N VAL A 27 24.43 25.41 1.56
CA VAL A 27 23.42 24.88 0.63
C VAL A 27 22.41 24.03 1.38
N GLN A 28 22.85 23.17 2.29
CA GLN A 28 22.00 22.34 3.12
C GLN A 28 21.08 23.14 4.04
N THR A 29 21.61 24.19 4.72
CA THR A 29 20.80 25.11 5.52
C THR A 29 19.73 25.80 4.66
N LEU A 30 20.08 26.23 3.45
CA LEU A 30 19.13 26.84 2.53
C LEU A 30 18.07 25.84 2.07
N ALA A 31 18.42 24.57 1.85
CA ALA A 31 17.45 23.53 1.47
C ALA A 31 16.41 23.29 2.58
N ALA A 32 16.85 23.17 3.85
CA ALA A 32 15.95 23.06 4.99
C ALA A 32 15.01 24.29 5.10
N LYS A 33 15.56 25.49 4.96
CA LYS A 33 14.77 26.73 4.97
C LYS A 33 13.72 26.75 3.87
N ARG A 34 14.03 26.31 2.66
CA ARG A 34 13.06 26.24 1.53
C ARG A 34 11.90 25.28 1.83
N VAL A 35 12.13 24.16 2.51
CA VAL A 35 11.06 23.25 2.94
C VAL A 35 10.16 23.96 3.96
N ILE A 36 10.74 24.60 4.97
CA ILE A 36 10.01 25.35 6.00
C ILE A 36 9.20 26.49 5.36
N ASP A 37 9.81 27.27 4.48
CA ASP A 37 9.16 28.40 3.78
C ASP A 37 7.98 27.94 2.93
N ARG A 38 8.12 26.82 2.20
CA ARG A 38 6.99 26.25 1.43
C ARG A 38 5.85 25.78 2.33
N PHE A 39 6.16 25.16 3.46
CA PHE A 39 5.13 24.79 4.42
C PHE A 39 4.42 26.04 5.00
N LEU A 40 5.20 27.05 5.43
CA LEU A 40 4.65 28.29 5.96
C LEU A 40 3.85 29.11 4.94
N SER A 41 4.15 29.00 3.64
CA SER A 41 3.40 29.68 2.58
C SER A 41 1.94 29.25 2.47
N GLY A 42 1.57 28.11 3.07
CA GLY A 42 0.19 27.63 3.20
C GLY A 42 -0.60 28.30 4.33
N GLN A 43 -0.01 29.23 5.09
CA GLN A 43 -0.72 29.95 6.18
C GLN A 43 -1.84 30.84 5.61
N THR A 44 -3.06 30.64 6.09
CA THR A 44 -4.27 31.26 5.54
C THR A 44 -4.62 32.59 6.20
N ASP A 45 -4.25 32.80 7.46
CA ASP A 45 -4.60 34.00 8.23
C ASP A 45 -3.34 34.78 8.62
N ASN A 46 -3.19 35.99 8.05
CA ASN A 46 -2.07 36.90 8.28
C ASN A 46 -0.71 36.21 8.12
N ALA A 47 -0.21 36.18 6.87
CA ALA A 47 1.17 35.79 6.57
C ALA A 47 2.15 36.76 7.23
N ALA A 48 2.20 36.74 8.56
CA ALA A 48 3.29 37.34 9.30
C ALA A 48 4.53 36.51 8.98
N ASP A 49 5.60 37.16 8.60
CA ASP A 49 6.91 36.52 8.50
C ASP A 49 7.27 35.96 9.88
N ILE A 50 6.99 34.67 10.10
CA ILE A 50 7.36 33.99 11.33
C ILE A 50 8.88 34.04 11.44
N PRO A 51 9.44 34.72 12.43
CA PRO A 51 10.89 34.82 12.54
C PRO A 51 11.46 33.48 13.01
N TYR A 52 12.28 32.86 12.17
CA TYR A 52 12.98 31.64 12.54
C TYR A 52 14.43 31.63 12.05
N HIS A 53 15.26 30.88 12.74
CA HIS A 53 16.66 30.68 12.41
C HIS A 53 17.01 29.19 12.36
N VAL A 54 17.74 28.77 11.33
CA VAL A 54 18.24 27.39 11.18
C VAL A 54 19.75 27.40 11.17
N ALA A 55 20.37 26.61 12.08
CA ALA A 55 21.77 26.28 12.10
C ALA A 55 21.98 24.75 12.01
N LEU A 56 23.02 24.31 11.33
CA LEU A 56 23.40 22.90 11.21
C LEU A 56 24.78 22.69 11.90
N ASP A 57 24.85 23.05 13.20
CA ASP A 57 26.13 23.08 13.96
C ASP A 57 26.22 21.88 14.93
N MET A 58 25.17 21.07 15.06
CA MET A 58 25.21 19.87 15.89
C MET A 58 25.89 18.71 15.19
N GLN A 59 26.57 17.86 15.97
CA GLN A 59 27.13 16.60 15.47
C GLN A 59 26.10 15.48 15.68
N LYS A 60 26.10 14.45 14.84
CA LYS A 60 25.32 13.22 15.08
C LYS A 60 25.84 12.51 16.35
N VAL A 61 24.93 11.93 17.13
CA VAL A 61 25.26 11.10 18.30
C VAL A 61 25.20 9.63 17.89
N ASP A 62 26.31 8.92 17.93
CA ASP A 62 26.42 7.51 17.48
C ASP A 62 25.88 7.28 16.05
N GLY A 63 25.96 8.30 15.21
CA GLY A 63 25.43 8.29 13.85
C GLY A 63 23.95 8.66 13.74
N CYS A 64 23.26 8.85 14.86
CA CYS A 64 21.86 9.28 14.91
C CYS A 64 21.73 10.79 14.80
N ASP A 65 20.70 11.23 14.10
CA ASP A 65 20.38 12.66 14.01
C ASP A 65 19.87 13.21 15.34
N GLN A 66 20.15 14.49 15.57
CA GLN A 66 19.64 15.23 16.72
C GLN A 66 19.29 16.66 16.35
N TYR A 67 18.44 17.26 17.16
CA TYR A 67 18.10 18.66 17.06
C TYR A 67 17.81 19.29 18.44
N CYS A 68 17.96 20.62 18.47
CA CYS A 68 17.52 21.48 19.54
C CYS A 68 16.58 22.53 18.94
N VAL A 69 15.45 22.74 19.57
CA VAL A 69 14.48 23.78 19.18
C VAL A 69 14.05 24.58 20.41
N GLU A 70 14.08 25.91 20.32
CA GLU A 70 13.64 26.86 21.36
C GLU A 70 12.98 28.08 20.73
N VAL A 71 12.21 28.82 21.49
CA VAL A 71 11.79 30.18 21.13
C VAL A 71 12.49 31.15 22.08
N ASN A 72 13.34 32.00 21.52
CA ASN A 72 14.12 32.95 22.31
C ASN A 72 13.22 34.10 22.87
N ARG A 73 13.79 34.95 23.73
CA ARG A 73 13.05 36.07 24.34
C ARG A 73 12.52 37.11 23.34
N GLN A 74 13.02 37.13 22.12
CA GLN A 74 12.57 38.01 21.04
C GLN A 74 11.45 37.37 20.21
N GLY A 75 10.95 36.18 20.57
CA GLY A 75 9.92 35.45 19.82
C GLY A 75 10.45 34.83 18.50
N VAL A 76 11.76 34.60 18.37
CA VAL A 76 12.36 33.93 17.20
C VAL A 76 12.51 32.44 17.47
N LEU A 77 11.99 31.61 16.57
CA LEU A 77 12.16 30.16 16.62
C LEU A 77 13.60 29.80 16.20
N MET A 78 14.36 29.29 17.14
CA MET A 78 15.76 28.87 16.95
C MET A 78 15.82 27.37 16.76
N ILE A 79 16.36 26.94 15.64
CA ILE A 79 16.53 25.51 15.29
C ILE A 79 18.03 25.26 15.08
N ASN A 80 18.60 24.36 15.86
CA ASN A 80 19.94 23.84 15.65
C ASN A 80 19.87 22.31 15.49
N ALA A 81 20.51 21.76 14.46
CA ALA A 81 20.37 20.34 14.09
C ALA A 81 21.66 19.76 13.52
N SER A 82 21.71 18.41 13.45
CA SER A 82 22.82 17.67 12.87
C SER A 82 22.73 17.45 11.36
N SER A 83 21.53 17.68 10.79
CA SER A 83 21.28 17.54 9.34
C SER A 83 20.12 18.44 8.90
N PRO A 84 19.96 18.70 7.59
CA PRO A 84 18.80 19.43 7.07
C PRO A 84 17.47 18.74 7.39
N VAL A 85 17.43 17.41 7.30
CA VAL A 85 16.22 16.62 7.66
C VAL A 85 15.89 16.80 9.14
N ALA A 86 16.89 16.70 10.03
CA ALA A 86 16.70 16.94 11.47
C ALA A 86 16.22 18.37 11.76
N ALA A 87 16.68 19.37 11.00
CA ALA A 87 16.20 20.75 11.14
C ALA A 87 14.74 20.91 10.69
N CYS A 88 14.32 20.28 9.59
CA CYS A 88 12.94 20.25 9.15
C CYS A 88 12.06 19.52 10.18
N ARG A 89 12.53 18.39 10.72
CA ARG A 89 11.83 17.64 11.76
C ARG A 89 11.68 18.46 13.05
N ALA A 90 12.72 19.20 13.45
CA ALA A 90 12.66 20.10 14.61
C ALA A 90 11.58 21.17 14.45
N PHE A 91 11.51 21.79 13.28
CA PHE A 91 10.46 22.75 12.95
C PHE A 91 9.08 22.08 13.03
N TYR A 92 8.92 20.90 12.44
CA TYR A 92 7.65 20.18 12.41
C TYR A 92 7.24 19.67 13.80
N ASP A 93 8.19 19.21 14.64
CA ASP A 93 7.95 18.87 16.04
C ASP A 93 7.40 20.08 16.81
N TYR A 94 7.96 21.28 16.62
CA TYR A 94 7.46 22.50 17.21
C TYR A 94 6.02 22.80 16.76
N VAL A 95 5.75 22.76 15.45
CA VAL A 95 4.41 22.98 14.88
C VAL A 95 3.39 21.99 15.44
N ARG A 96 3.75 20.72 15.52
CA ARG A 96 2.88 19.62 15.98
C ARG A 96 2.60 19.71 17.48
N ARG A 97 3.60 19.95 18.31
CA ARG A 97 3.44 20.07 19.77
C ARG A 97 2.48 21.20 20.18
N HIS A 98 2.50 22.28 19.43
CA HIS A 98 1.64 23.44 19.67
C HIS A 98 0.32 23.38 18.89
N ALA A 99 0.04 22.29 18.20
CA ALA A 99 -1.14 22.14 17.33
C ALA A 99 -1.30 23.28 16.30
N TYR A 100 -0.18 23.86 15.84
CA TYR A 100 -0.19 24.94 14.84
C TYR A 100 -0.43 24.44 13.41
N GLY A 101 -0.29 23.17 13.15
CA GLY A 101 -0.56 22.65 11.83
C GLY A 101 -0.16 21.20 11.60
N ILE A 102 -0.34 20.77 10.35
CA ILE A 102 0.00 19.43 9.85
C ILE A 102 0.36 19.54 8.37
N CYS A 103 1.30 18.71 7.94
CA CYS A 103 1.64 18.48 6.53
C CYS A 103 1.07 17.13 6.09
N SER A 104 0.16 17.11 5.12
CA SER A 104 -0.46 15.87 4.65
C SER A 104 -0.74 15.88 3.15
N TRP A 105 -0.94 14.70 2.56
CA TRP A 105 -1.18 14.57 1.11
C TRP A 105 -2.48 15.23 0.67
N SER A 106 -3.51 15.13 1.49
CA SER A 106 -4.82 15.73 1.18
C SER A 106 -4.86 17.24 1.39
N GLY A 107 -3.87 17.81 2.11
CA GLY A 107 -3.73 19.25 2.32
C GLY A 107 -3.00 19.57 3.62
N ASN A 108 -2.45 20.76 3.67
CA ASN A 108 -1.76 21.28 4.84
C ASN A 108 -2.67 22.19 5.65
N ARG A 109 -2.52 22.16 6.96
CA ARG A 109 -2.97 23.22 7.84
C ARG A 109 -1.74 23.93 8.43
N VAL A 110 -1.74 25.26 8.37
CA VAL A 110 -0.70 26.09 8.93
C VAL A 110 -1.39 27.27 9.62
N ASN A 111 -1.18 27.40 10.92
CA ASN A 111 -1.83 28.46 11.73
C ASN A 111 -0.93 28.80 12.91
N LEU A 112 0.24 29.36 12.62
CA LEU A 112 1.13 29.86 13.67
C LEU A 112 0.68 31.27 14.12
N PRO A 113 0.79 31.59 15.43
CA PRO A 113 0.52 32.94 15.92
C PRO A 113 1.54 33.93 15.38
N ALA A 114 1.14 35.19 15.20
CA ALA A 114 2.01 36.26 14.69
C ALA A 114 3.23 36.53 15.61
N THR A 115 3.15 36.18 16.88
CA THR A 115 4.22 36.28 17.86
C THR A 115 4.34 34.94 18.57
N LEU A 116 5.52 34.37 18.58
CA LEU A 116 5.79 33.11 19.29
C LEU A 116 6.13 33.41 20.74
N GLU A 117 5.52 32.68 21.67
CA GLU A 117 5.84 32.78 23.08
C GLU A 117 7.20 32.14 23.39
N PRO A 118 8.08 32.77 24.20
CA PRO A 118 9.35 32.19 24.57
C PRO A 118 9.21 30.79 25.18
N GLU A 119 9.97 29.85 24.71
CA GLU A 119 9.99 28.45 25.13
C GLU A 119 11.44 27.98 25.34
N ALA A 120 11.65 27.25 26.45
CA ALA A 120 12.96 26.67 26.74
C ALA A 120 13.37 25.64 25.67
N ASP A 121 14.66 25.41 25.56
CA ASP A 121 15.23 24.45 24.62
C ASP A 121 14.72 23.03 24.84
N ARG A 122 14.37 22.41 23.72
CA ARG A 122 14.00 21.00 23.62
C ARG A 122 15.04 20.27 22.77
N ASN A 123 15.73 19.35 23.41
CA ASN A 123 16.73 18.51 22.75
C ASN A 123 16.13 17.12 22.45
N VAL A 124 16.29 16.67 21.21
CA VAL A 124 15.84 15.35 20.75
C VAL A 124 16.95 14.67 19.99
N ILE A 125 17.23 13.42 20.38
CA ILE A 125 18.13 12.52 19.66
C ILE A 125 17.30 11.38 19.12
N SER A 126 17.36 11.13 17.79
CA SER A 126 16.72 9.98 17.21
C SER A 126 17.29 8.67 17.78
N PRO A 127 16.46 7.69 18.10
CA PRO A 127 16.95 6.37 18.52
C PRO A 127 17.52 5.53 17.36
N TYR A 128 17.40 6.02 16.13
CA TYR A 128 17.80 5.32 14.92
C TYR A 128 18.73 6.18 14.07
N ARG A 129 19.68 5.52 13.37
CA ARG A 129 20.62 6.20 12.45
C ARG A 129 19.95 6.59 11.14
N HIS A 130 18.94 5.79 10.73
CA HIS A 130 18.25 5.94 9.46
C HIS A 130 16.75 5.82 9.64
N HIS A 131 16.02 6.57 8.81
CA HIS A 131 14.56 6.50 8.66
C HIS A 131 14.26 6.18 7.20
N ASN A 132 13.95 4.90 6.95
CA ASN A 132 13.68 4.38 5.61
C ASN A 132 12.26 4.67 5.15
N TYR A 133 12.08 4.83 3.84
CA TYR A 133 10.79 5.06 3.24
C TYR A 133 10.71 4.53 1.81
N PHE A 134 9.51 4.07 1.44
CA PHE A 134 9.11 3.45 0.19
C PHE A 134 9.45 1.96 0.05
N ASN A 135 8.54 1.28 -0.64
CA ASN A 135 8.68 -0.05 -1.19
C ASN A 135 9.04 0.05 -2.68
N VAL A 136 9.62 -0.97 -3.27
CA VAL A 136 9.83 -1.02 -4.72
C VAL A 136 8.51 -0.86 -5.47
N VAL A 137 7.42 -1.48 -5.00
CA VAL A 137 6.10 -1.42 -5.66
C VAL A 137 5.32 -0.11 -5.41
N THR A 138 5.76 0.77 -4.50
CA THR A 138 5.21 2.14 -4.43
C THR A 138 5.37 2.86 -5.78
N TYR A 139 6.43 2.54 -6.50
CA TYR A 139 6.72 3.01 -7.86
C TYR A 139 5.75 2.49 -8.93
N GLY A 140 4.91 1.52 -8.61
CA GLY A 140 3.83 1.02 -9.48
C GLY A 140 2.44 1.51 -9.05
N TYR A 141 2.17 1.52 -7.74
CA TYR A 141 0.83 1.82 -7.23
C TYR A 141 0.55 3.29 -6.91
N THR A 142 1.59 4.13 -6.79
CA THR A 142 1.39 5.58 -6.53
C THR A 142 2.27 6.47 -7.40
N MET A 143 3.53 6.12 -7.61
CA MET A 143 4.53 7.03 -8.18
C MET A 143 4.88 6.82 -9.66
N PRO A 144 4.30 5.87 -10.44
CA PRO A 144 4.81 5.60 -11.79
C PRO A 144 4.75 6.83 -12.70
N TYR A 145 3.77 7.70 -12.48
CA TYR A 145 3.52 8.90 -13.28
C TYR A 145 3.75 10.21 -12.53
N TRP A 146 4.38 10.17 -11.36
CA TRP A 146 4.68 11.39 -10.64
C TRP A 146 5.62 12.28 -11.43
N THR A 147 5.24 13.54 -11.54
CA THR A 147 6.09 14.61 -12.09
C THR A 147 6.94 15.23 -10.99
N TRP A 148 7.78 16.21 -11.36
CA TRP A 148 8.55 16.94 -10.35
C TRP A 148 7.67 17.62 -9.29
N ALA A 149 6.46 18.03 -9.64
CA ALA A 149 5.56 18.70 -8.69
C ALA A 149 5.13 17.77 -7.54
N GLU A 150 4.82 16.52 -7.84
CA GLU A 150 4.49 15.51 -6.82
C GLU A 150 5.75 15.13 -6.02
N TRP A 151 6.85 14.89 -6.70
CA TRP A 151 8.12 14.56 -6.03
C TRP A 151 8.62 15.68 -5.10
N GLU A 152 8.48 16.95 -5.47
CA GLU A 152 8.91 18.07 -4.60
C GLU A 152 8.09 18.11 -3.32
N LYS A 153 6.76 17.90 -3.40
CA LYS A 153 5.88 17.82 -2.22
C LYS A 153 6.24 16.65 -1.32
N GLU A 154 6.50 15.49 -1.92
CA GLU A 154 6.84 14.30 -1.15
C GLU A 154 8.21 14.42 -0.47
N LEU A 155 9.20 15.02 -1.15
CA LEU A 155 10.51 15.30 -0.54
C LEU A 155 10.40 16.29 0.62
N ASP A 156 9.49 17.27 0.54
CA ASP A 156 9.19 18.17 1.64
C ASP A 156 8.50 17.44 2.78
N TRP A 157 7.51 16.58 2.48
CA TRP A 157 6.85 15.74 3.46
C TRP A 157 7.87 14.85 4.18
N MET A 158 8.73 14.13 3.46
CA MET A 158 9.80 13.32 4.01
C MET A 158 10.70 14.12 4.96
N ALA A 159 11.15 15.29 4.55
CA ALA A 159 12.02 16.13 5.36
C ALA A 159 11.36 16.59 6.66
N LEU A 160 10.07 17.02 6.61
CA LEU A 160 9.30 17.43 7.78
C LEU A 160 9.04 16.25 8.73
N HIS A 161 8.83 15.05 8.18
CA HIS A 161 8.59 13.83 8.96
C HIS A 161 9.89 13.13 9.41
N GLY A 162 11.05 13.66 9.02
CA GLY A 162 12.35 13.19 9.49
C GLY A 162 12.87 11.95 8.76
N THR A 163 12.41 11.68 7.55
CA THR A 163 12.90 10.60 6.68
C THR A 163 14.20 11.00 6.01
N ASP A 164 15.23 10.16 6.13
CA ASP A 164 16.56 10.43 5.57
C ASP A 164 17.07 9.36 4.58
N MET A 165 16.38 8.20 4.47
CA MET A 165 16.83 7.08 3.63
C MET A 165 15.72 6.54 2.72
N PRO A 166 15.24 7.30 1.74
CA PRO A 166 14.22 6.82 0.81
C PRO A 166 14.82 5.99 -0.33
N LEU A 167 14.01 5.09 -0.91
CA LEU A 167 14.33 4.51 -2.21
C LEU A 167 14.31 5.60 -3.30
N ALA A 168 15.20 5.47 -4.30
CA ALA A 168 15.35 6.42 -5.41
C ALA A 168 15.54 5.66 -6.74
N LEU A 169 14.48 4.98 -7.20
CA LEU A 169 14.52 4.00 -8.28
C LEU A 169 14.10 4.56 -9.67
N VAL A 170 13.77 5.84 -9.74
CA VAL A 170 13.43 6.49 -11.02
C VAL A 170 14.60 6.35 -11.99
N ALA A 171 14.34 6.14 -13.28
CA ALA A 171 15.32 5.95 -14.36
C ALA A 171 16.16 4.64 -14.28
N ASN A 172 15.80 3.66 -13.44
CA ASN A 172 16.46 2.34 -13.44
C ASN A 172 16.52 1.74 -14.86
N GLU A 173 15.40 1.78 -15.59
CA GLU A 173 15.25 1.21 -16.92
C GLU A 173 16.11 1.92 -17.97
N ALA A 174 16.29 3.24 -17.83
CA ALA A 174 17.15 4.03 -18.71
C ALA A 174 18.63 3.59 -18.60
N ILE A 175 19.07 3.28 -17.37
CA ILE A 175 20.44 2.77 -17.13
C ILE A 175 20.55 1.32 -17.61
N SER A 176 19.56 0.47 -17.33
CA SER A 176 19.50 -0.90 -17.83
C SER A 176 19.56 -0.95 -19.37
N ALA A 177 18.78 -0.12 -20.06
CA ALA A 177 18.81 -0.02 -21.52
C ALA A 177 20.20 0.32 -22.08
N ARG A 178 20.94 1.22 -21.42
CA ARG A 178 22.33 1.56 -21.80
C ARG A 178 23.28 0.38 -21.63
N VAL A 179 23.10 -0.40 -20.55
CA VAL A 179 23.89 -1.62 -20.31
C VAL A 179 23.58 -2.67 -21.37
N TRP A 180 22.30 -2.93 -21.66
CA TRP A 180 21.88 -3.88 -22.69
C TRP A 180 22.40 -3.50 -24.07
N LYS A 181 22.34 -2.21 -24.43
CA LYS A 181 22.90 -1.73 -25.69
C LYS A 181 24.42 -1.92 -25.79
N LYS A 182 25.17 -1.70 -24.70
CA LYS A 182 26.60 -1.97 -24.63
C LYS A 182 26.95 -3.45 -24.74
N LEU A 183 26.07 -4.33 -24.33
CA LEU A 183 26.22 -5.77 -24.50
C LEU A 183 25.88 -6.23 -25.93
N GLY A 184 25.25 -5.37 -26.74
CA GLY A 184 24.97 -5.64 -28.16
C GLY A 184 23.52 -5.94 -28.52
N LEU A 185 22.55 -5.66 -27.60
CA LEU A 185 21.15 -5.73 -27.93
C LEU A 185 20.73 -4.56 -28.82
N THR A 186 19.76 -4.81 -29.69
CA THR A 186 19.12 -3.78 -30.51
C THR A 186 18.15 -2.94 -29.69
N ASP A 187 17.81 -1.74 -30.17
CA ASP A 187 16.81 -0.88 -29.52
C ASP A 187 15.44 -1.56 -29.46
N GLU A 188 15.09 -2.36 -30.49
CA GLU A 188 13.84 -3.12 -30.55
C GLU A 188 13.79 -4.23 -29.48
N GLU A 189 14.86 -5.04 -29.33
CA GLU A 189 14.97 -6.07 -28.30
C GLU A 189 14.85 -5.46 -26.89
N ILE A 190 15.52 -4.33 -26.64
CA ILE A 190 15.48 -3.60 -25.38
C ILE A 190 14.06 -3.09 -25.09
N GLN A 191 13.41 -2.47 -26.08
CA GLN A 191 12.08 -1.90 -25.94
C GLN A 191 11.03 -2.98 -25.64
N HIS A 192 11.11 -4.15 -26.26
CA HIS A 192 10.19 -5.27 -26.03
C HIS A 192 10.39 -5.96 -24.68
N TYR A 193 11.58 -5.88 -24.10
CA TYR A 193 11.83 -6.43 -22.76
C TYR A 193 11.14 -5.64 -21.65
N PHE A 194 11.05 -4.31 -21.77
CA PHE A 194 10.45 -3.47 -20.75
C PHE A 194 8.92 -3.52 -20.75
N VAL A 195 8.36 -3.65 -19.54
CA VAL A 195 6.92 -3.58 -19.30
C VAL A 195 6.43 -2.13 -19.23
N GLY A 196 5.13 -1.91 -19.18
CA GLY A 196 4.53 -0.59 -18.99
C GLY A 196 4.95 0.07 -17.67
N PRO A 197 5.00 1.41 -17.59
CA PRO A 197 5.57 2.13 -16.45
C PRO A 197 5.05 1.72 -15.08
N ALA A 198 3.75 1.48 -14.94
CA ALA A 198 3.16 1.08 -13.67
C ALA A 198 3.50 -0.36 -13.25
N HIS A 199 4.00 -1.19 -14.17
CA HIS A 199 4.38 -2.59 -13.91
C HIS A 199 5.89 -2.80 -13.71
N LEU A 200 6.71 -1.75 -13.88
CA LEU A 200 8.17 -1.81 -13.74
C LEU A 200 8.66 -2.38 -12.39
N PRO A 201 8.00 -2.14 -11.24
CA PRO A 201 8.43 -2.73 -9.97
C PRO A 201 8.59 -4.25 -10.03
N TRP A 202 7.61 -4.96 -10.57
CA TRP A 202 7.64 -6.43 -10.65
C TRP A 202 8.66 -6.94 -11.67
N MET A 203 8.92 -6.18 -12.72
CA MET A 203 10.02 -6.49 -13.62
C MET A 203 11.38 -6.31 -12.91
N ARG A 204 11.57 -5.25 -12.10
CA ARG A 204 12.78 -5.01 -11.29
C ARG A 204 13.07 -6.14 -10.31
N MET A 205 12.00 -6.72 -9.73
CA MET A 205 12.07 -7.85 -8.81
C MET A 205 12.14 -9.22 -9.50
N GLY A 206 12.10 -9.25 -10.84
CA GLY A 206 12.21 -10.49 -11.61
C GLY A 206 10.92 -11.31 -11.74
N ASN A 207 9.77 -10.72 -11.47
CA ASN A 207 8.50 -11.43 -11.49
C ASN A 207 7.87 -11.50 -12.89
N ILE A 208 7.97 -10.43 -13.68
CA ILE A 208 7.23 -10.30 -14.96
C ILE A 208 8.09 -9.78 -16.11
N THR A 209 7.67 -10.12 -17.32
CA THR A 209 8.02 -9.47 -18.59
C THR A 209 6.78 -9.34 -19.46
N ASN A 210 6.86 -8.56 -20.55
CA ASN A 210 5.86 -8.48 -21.63
C ASN A 210 4.47 -7.91 -21.24
N VAL A 211 4.31 -7.32 -20.06
CA VAL A 211 3.06 -6.63 -19.71
C VAL A 211 3.09 -5.22 -20.29
N ASP A 212 2.17 -4.91 -21.19
CA ASP A 212 2.11 -3.65 -21.94
C ASP A 212 3.41 -3.28 -22.68
N SER A 213 4.16 -4.29 -23.15
CA SER A 213 5.30 -4.09 -24.06
C SER A 213 4.82 -3.86 -25.50
N PRO A 214 5.56 -3.10 -26.31
CA PRO A 214 6.81 -2.40 -26.02
C PRO A 214 6.57 -1.04 -25.30
N MET A 215 7.46 -0.73 -24.34
CA MET A 215 7.42 0.58 -23.67
C MET A 215 8.04 1.67 -24.57
N PRO A 216 7.43 2.86 -24.70
CA PRO A 216 8.01 3.97 -25.47
C PRO A 216 9.39 4.39 -24.96
N MET A 217 10.37 4.52 -25.87
CA MET A 217 11.76 4.89 -25.52
C MET A 217 11.89 6.36 -25.04
N SER A 218 10.92 7.21 -25.39
CA SER A 218 10.81 8.58 -24.86
C SER A 218 10.77 8.64 -23.33
N TRP A 219 10.16 7.61 -22.68
CA TRP A 219 10.10 7.43 -21.24
C TRP A 219 11.47 7.53 -20.57
N HIS A 220 12.49 6.87 -21.11
CA HIS A 220 13.81 6.85 -20.51
C HIS A 220 14.41 8.25 -20.36
N LYS A 221 14.27 9.10 -21.37
CA LYS A 221 14.82 10.47 -21.35
C LYS A 221 14.13 11.33 -20.30
N ASP A 222 12.82 11.23 -20.21
CA ASP A 222 12.01 11.96 -19.25
C ASP A 222 12.37 11.54 -17.82
N GLN A 223 12.47 10.24 -17.55
CA GLN A 223 12.81 9.71 -16.23
C GLN A 223 14.25 10.06 -15.80
N VAL A 224 15.20 10.12 -16.72
CA VAL A 224 16.56 10.59 -16.41
C VAL A 224 16.54 12.06 -15.95
N ALA A 225 15.79 12.91 -16.65
CA ALA A 225 15.67 14.33 -16.27
C ALA A 225 14.99 14.49 -14.89
N LEU A 226 13.99 13.67 -14.59
CA LEU A 226 13.31 13.66 -13.30
C LEU A 226 14.25 13.17 -12.18
N GLN A 227 14.98 12.09 -12.39
CA GLN A 227 15.89 11.52 -11.40
C GLN A 227 17.04 12.48 -11.01
N HIS A 228 17.53 13.27 -11.94
CA HIS A 228 18.50 14.34 -11.62
C HIS A 228 17.95 15.35 -10.61
N LYS A 229 16.68 15.76 -10.77
CA LYS A 229 16.01 16.67 -9.81
C LYS A 229 15.84 16.03 -8.44
N ILE A 230 15.38 14.76 -8.40
CA ILE A 230 15.14 13.98 -7.18
C ILE A 230 16.44 13.84 -6.40
N LEU A 231 17.48 13.30 -7.01
CA LEU A 231 18.76 13.05 -6.33
C LEU A 231 19.46 14.35 -5.93
N THR A 232 19.33 15.43 -6.72
CA THR A 232 19.85 16.74 -6.34
C THR A 232 19.19 17.23 -5.05
N ARG A 233 17.85 17.19 -4.98
CA ARG A 233 17.11 17.61 -3.79
C ARG A 233 17.40 16.72 -2.59
N MET A 234 17.45 15.39 -2.75
CA MET A 234 17.81 14.46 -1.68
C MET A 234 19.20 14.79 -1.10
N ARG A 235 20.19 15.05 -1.95
CA ARG A 235 21.55 15.42 -1.52
C ARG A 235 21.59 16.79 -0.83
N GLU A 236 20.84 17.78 -1.33
CA GLU A 236 20.71 19.09 -0.68
C GLU A 236 20.10 18.96 0.72
N LEU A 237 19.15 18.05 0.91
CA LEU A 237 18.52 17.74 2.20
C LEU A 237 19.36 16.78 3.07
N GLY A 238 20.53 16.35 2.60
CA GLY A 238 21.38 15.42 3.34
C GLY A 238 20.83 14.00 3.45
N MET A 239 19.82 13.65 2.63
CA MET A 239 19.27 12.30 2.57
C MET A 239 20.27 11.32 1.94
N LYS A 240 20.13 10.04 2.27
CA LYS A 240 20.90 8.92 1.78
C LYS A 240 20.04 8.04 0.88
N PRO A 241 19.91 8.34 -0.42
CA PRO A 241 19.07 7.58 -1.31
C PRO A 241 19.56 6.14 -1.45
N ILE A 242 18.62 5.18 -1.49
CA ILE A 242 18.89 3.81 -1.90
C ILE A 242 18.62 3.73 -3.40
N CYS A 243 19.71 3.55 -4.18
CA CYS A 243 19.69 3.52 -5.63
C CYS A 243 19.59 2.08 -6.17
N PRO A 244 19.14 1.86 -7.42
CA PRO A 244 19.04 0.51 -7.96
C PRO A 244 20.41 -0.12 -8.23
N GLY A 245 20.48 -1.46 -8.08
CA GLY A 245 21.58 -2.32 -8.47
C GLY A 245 21.09 -3.40 -9.43
N PHE A 246 22.00 -4.30 -9.83
CA PHE A 246 21.68 -5.43 -10.70
C PHE A 246 21.44 -6.70 -9.86
N ALA A 247 20.25 -7.26 -9.96
CA ALA A 247 19.82 -8.45 -9.23
C ALA A 247 19.85 -9.77 -10.05
N GLY A 248 20.30 -9.71 -11.30
CA GLY A 248 20.41 -10.87 -12.17
C GLY A 248 19.38 -10.93 -13.32
N PHE A 249 18.36 -10.10 -13.30
CA PHE A 249 17.29 -10.15 -14.34
C PHE A 249 17.69 -9.41 -15.61
N LEU A 250 17.47 -10.05 -16.76
CA LEU A 250 17.94 -9.54 -18.05
C LEU A 250 17.11 -10.07 -19.24
N PRO A 251 17.19 -9.40 -20.41
CA PRO A 251 16.56 -9.89 -21.64
C PRO A 251 17.11 -11.26 -22.08
N PRO A 252 16.25 -12.21 -22.44
CA PRO A 252 16.70 -13.54 -22.92
C PRO A 252 17.51 -13.47 -24.22
N GLU A 253 17.37 -12.39 -25.00
CA GLU A 253 18.11 -12.13 -26.23
C GLU A 253 19.62 -11.99 -26.01
N ILE A 254 20.07 -11.82 -24.75
CA ILE A 254 21.48 -11.90 -24.37
C ILE A 254 22.12 -13.24 -24.87
N LYS A 255 21.36 -14.35 -24.87
CA LYS A 255 21.84 -15.63 -25.40
C LYS A 255 22.22 -15.59 -26.88
N ARG A 256 21.67 -14.68 -27.67
CA ARG A 256 22.09 -14.48 -29.06
C ARG A 256 23.54 -14.01 -29.15
N ILE A 257 24.00 -13.24 -28.17
CA ILE A 257 25.34 -12.63 -28.13
C ILE A 257 26.28 -13.48 -27.28
N TYR A 258 25.77 -14.03 -26.17
CA TYR A 258 26.49 -14.92 -25.25
C TYR A 258 25.79 -16.29 -25.17
N PRO A 259 25.97 -17.18 -26.16
CA PRO A 259 25.22 -18.45 -26.22
C PRO A 259 25.42 -19.36 -25.00
N GLU A 260 26.59 -19.26 -24.36
CA GLU A 260 26.96 -20.07 -23.19
C GLU A 260 26.46 -19.46 -21.85
N ALA A 261 25.80 -18.29 -21.90
CA ALA A 261 25.31 -17.64 -20.68
C ALA A 261 24.30 -18.53 -19.95
N ASN A 262 24.53 -18.75 -18.65
CA ASN A 262 23.67 -19.56 -17.78
C ASN A 262 22.43 -18.74 -17.35
N ILE A 263 21.48 -18.61 -18.28
CA ILE A 263 20.22 -17.90 -18.08
C ILE A 263 19.10 -18.92 -17.91
N VAL A 264 18.40 -18.82 -16.79
CA VAL A 264 17.24 -19.66 -16.44
C VAL A 264 15.95 -18.84 -16.51
N GLU A 265 14.87 -19.51 -16.85
CA GLU A 265 13.54 -18.93 -16.77
C GLU A 265 13.05 -18.99 -15.31
N THR A 266 12.49 -17.91 -14.81
CA THR A 266 11.82 -17.81 -13.54
C THR A 266 10.32 -17.60 -13.74
N SER A 267 9.51 -17.95 -12.76
CA SER A 267 8.05 -17.78 -12.83
C SER A 267 7.50 -17.17 -11.54
N TRP A 268 6.48 -16.37 -11.72
CA TRP A 268 5.65 -15.81 -10.64
C TRP A 268 4.19 -15.91 -11.08
N ASP A 269 3.43 -16.84 -10.47
CA ASP A 269 2.09 -17.22 -10.91
C ASP A 269 2.08 -17.57 -12.44
N ALA A 270 1.35 -16.82 -13.25
CA ALA A 270 1.25 -16.98 -14.71
C ALA A 270 2.28 -16.14 -15.48
N PHE A 271 3.16 -15.44 -14.81
CA PHE A 271 4.17 -14.57 -15.42
C PHE A 271 5.54 -15.22 -15.41
N HIS A 272 6.42 -14.75 -16.29
CA HIS A 272 7.77 -15.25 -16.48
C HIS A 272 8.78 -14.12 -16.56
N ASN A 273 10.01 -14.41 -16.16
CA ASN A 273 11.17 -13.56 -16.37
C ASN A 273 12.42 -14.43 -16.58
N TRP A 274 13.55 -13.80 -16.82
CA TRP A 274 14.81 -14.48 -17.13
C TRP A 274 15.90 -14.01 -16.17
N MET A 275 16.59 -14.95 -15.56
CA MET A 275 17.62 -14.71 -14.56
C MET A 275 18.95 -15.29 -15.00
N LEU A 276 19.99 -14.47 -14.99
CA LEU A 276 21.37 -14.90 -15.14
C LEU A 276 21.85 -15.47 -13.80
N MET A 277 22.36 -16.69 -13.84
CA MET A 277 22.87 -17.34 -12.64
C MET A 277 24.20 -16.74 -12.18
N ALA A 278 24.43 -16.72 -10.88
CA ALA A 278 25.61 -16.06 -10.30
C ALA A 278 26.93 -16.78 -10.59
N ASP A 279 26.91 -18.07 -10.93
CA ASP A 279 28.08 -18.82 -11.39
C ASP A 279 28.55 -18.41 -12.80
N ASP A 280 27.77 -17.62 -13.51
CA ASP A 280 28.15 -17.09 -14.83
C ASP A 280 29.07 -15.87 -14.67
N PRO A 281 30.26 -15.84 -15.31
CA PRO A 281 31.16 -14.70 -15.24
C PRO A 281 30.59 -13.38 -15.80
N LEU A 282 29.51 -13.44 -16.54
CA LEU A 282 28.80 -12.27 -17.05
C LEU A 282 28.04 -11.54 -15.94
N PHE A 283 27.62 -12.22 -14.86
CA PHE A 283 26.85 -11.63 -13.76
C PHE A 283 27.61 -10.47 -13.09
N PRO A 284 28.81 -10.66 -12.51
CA PRO A 284 29.53 -9.57 -11.88
C PRO A 284 30.00 -8.51 -12.88
N LYS A 285 30.16 -8.86 -14.16
CA LYS A 285 30.47 -7.88 -15.21
C LYS A 285 29.29 -6.94 -15.45
N ILE A 286 28.08 -7.47 -15.58
CA ILE A 286 26.87 -6.65 -15.77
C ILE A 286 26.59 -5.80 -14.52
N GLY A 287 26.67 -6.41 -13.33
CA GLY A 287 26.48 -5.69 -12.07
C GLY A 287 27.42 -4.48 -11.95
N ARG A 288 28.68 -4.68 -12.27
CA ARG A 288 29.66 -3.58 -12.31
C ARG A 288 29.29 -2.53 -13.36
N MET A 289 28.99 -2.94 -14.59
CA MET A 289 28.61 -2.02 -15.69
C MET A 289 27.41 -1.17 -15.32
N PHE A 290 26.42 -1.76 -14.64
CA PHE A 290 25.21 -1.05 -14.21
C PHE A 290 25.54 0.07 -13.22
N ILE A 291 26.30 -0.22 -12.17
CA ILE A 291 26.73 0.77 -11.17
C ILE A 291 27.59 1.88 -11.83
N GLU A 292 28.54 1.51 -12.70
CA GLU A 292 29.37 2.48 -13.41
C GLU A 292 28.53 3.42 -14.31
N GLU A 293 27.50 2.90 -15.02
CA GLU A 293 26.60 3.74 -15.81
C GLU A 293 25.70 4.62 -14.95
N TRP A 294 25.21 4.09 -13.82
CA TRP A 294 24.44 4.86 -12.86
C TRP A 294 25.26 6.02 -12.29
N GLU A 295 26.48 5.73 -11.80
CA GLU A 295 27.35 6.75 -11.20
C GLU A 295 27.85 7.78 -12.22
N LYS A 296 28.06 7.36 -13.46
CA LYS A 296 28.41 8.28 -14.56
C LYS A 296 27.30 9.29 -14.84
N GLU A 297 26.03 8.88 -14.77
CA GLU A 297 24.89 9.75 -15.02
C GLU A 297 24.54 10.59 -13.79
N PHE A 298 24.39 9.94 -12.64
CA PHE A 298 23.79 10.54 -11.45
C PHE A 298 24.77 10.84 -10.32
N GLY A 299 26.06 10.46 -10.46
CA GLY A 299 27.04 10.52 -9.39
C GLY A 299 26.94 9.36 -8.40
N LYS A 300 27.94 9.27 -7.51
CA LYS A 300 28.05 8.18 -6.53
C LYS A 300 26.88 8.14 -5.56
N CYS A 301 26.44 6.91 -5.24
CA CYS A 301 25.53 6.58 -4.15
C CYS A 301 26.26 5.70 -3.13
N GLU A 302 25.78 5.67 -1.89
CA GLU A 302 26.31 4.79 -0.83
C GLU A 302 25.55 3.45 -0.80
N TYR A 303 24.26 3.45 -1.12
CA TYR A 303 23.35 2.31 -0.98
C TYR A 303 22.80 1.88 -2.33
N TYR A 304 22.93 0.58 -2.65
CA TYR A 304 22.42 -0.01 -3.88
C TYR A 304 21.56 -1.23 -3.55
N ILE A 305 20.29 -1.19 -3.97
CA ILE A 305 19.35 -2.30 -3.77
C ILE A 305 19.47 -3.30 -4.92
N ALA A 306 19.63 -4.56 -4.57
CA ALA A 306 19.64 -5.68 -5.50
C ALA A 306 18.92 -6.87 -4.85
N ASP A 307 17.66 -7.03 -5.19
CA ASP A 307 16.81 -8.08 -4.65
C ASP A 307 16.76 -9.28 -5.58
N SER A 308 17.09 -10.42 -5.03
CA SER A 308 17.04 -11.69 -5.73
C SER A 308 16.02 -12.61 -5.06
N PHE A 309 15.34 -13.43 -5.85
CA PHE A 309 14.39 -14.44 -5.38
C PHE A 309 13.16 -13.90 -4.64
N ASN A 310 12.67 -12.72 -5.03
CA ASN A 310 11.46 -12.17 -4.43
C ASN A 310 10.22 -12.92 -4.96
N GLU A 311 9.50 -13.60 -4.05
CA GLU A 311 8.29 -14.39 -4.35
C GLU A 311 8.47 -15.43 -5.47
N MET A 312 9.65 -16.02 -5.56
CA MET A 312 9.94 -17.06 -6.56
C MET A 312 10.70 -18.24 -5.97
N ALA A 313 10.62 -19.39 -6.65
CA ALA A 313 11.42 -20.55 -6.31
C ALA A 313 12.92 -20.24 -6.46
N ILE A 314 13.71 -20.66 -5.49
CA ILE A 314 15.16 -20.56 -5.59
C ILE A 314 15.64 -21.75 -6.44
N PRO A 315 16.34 -21.51 -7.56
CA PRO A 315 16.79 -22.58 -8.47
C PRO A 315 18.04 -23.32 -7.93
N PHE A 316 18.00 -23.70 -6.65
CA PHE A 316 19.08 -24.38 -5.94
C PHE A 316 18.56 -25.67 -5.29
N PRO A 317 19.46 -26.59 -4.86
CA PRO A 317 19.06 -27.81 -4.19
C PRO A 317 18.15 -27.60 -2.96
N PRO A 318 17.46 -28.64 -2.50
CA PRO A 318 16.53 -28.56 -1.39
C PRO A 318 17.15 -27.98 -0.11
N LYS A 319 16.33 -27.28 0.69
CA LYS A 319 16.68 -26.79 2.01
C LYS A 319 17.26 -27.91 2.90
N GLY A 320 18.25 -27.60 3.72
CA GLY A 320 18.97 -28.58 4.56
C GLY A 320 20.16 -29.27 3.88
N THR A 321 20.45 -29.00 2.61
CA THR A 321 21.59 -29.59 1.92
C THR A 321 22.80 -28.66 1.90
N LYS A 322 24.00 -29.22 2.08
CA LYS A 322 25.26 -28.46 1.98
C LYS A 322 25.40 -27.76 0.63
N GLU A 323 25.02 -28.43 -0.45
CA GLU A 323 25.10 -27.89 -1.81
C GLU A 323 24.26 -26.62 -1.98
N ARG A 324 23.05 -26.54 -1.37
CA ARG A 324 22.23 -25.34 -1.34
C ARG A 324 22.96 -24.19 -0.67
N TYR A 325 23.58 -24.44 0.47
CA TYR A 325 24.26 -23.39 1.23
C TYR A 325 25.52 -22.90 0.52
N ASP A 326 26.29 -23.80 -0.10
CA ASP A 326 27.46 -23.44 -0.92
C ASP A 326 27.01 -22.54 -2.12
N LYS A 327 25.92 -22.88 -2.81
CA LYS A 327 25.36 -22.11 -3.92
C LYS A 327 24.84 -20.73 -3.48
N LEU A 328 24.18 -20.64 -2.33
CA LEU A 328 23.72 -19.36 -1.79
C LEU A 328 24.90 -18.47 -1.39
N ALA A 329 25.95 -19.02 -0.78
CA ALA A 329 27.16 -18.29 -0.43
C ALA A 329 27.88 -17.73 -1.67
N GLU A 330 28.01 -18.54 -2.73
CA GLU A 330 28.55 -18.12 -4.02
C GLU A 330 27.70 -16.98 -4.61
N TYR A 331 26.36 -17.15 -4.60
CA TYR A 331 25.43 -16.15 -5.15
C TYR A 331 25.58 -14.81 -4.43
N GLY A 332 25.49 -14.79 -3.09
CA GLY A 332 25.62 -13.56 -2.32
C GLY A 332 26.97 -12.88 -2.50
N SER A 333 28.07 -13.70 -2.57
CA SER A 333 29.40 -13.18 -2.90
C SER A 333 29.44 -12.49 -4.26
N THR A 334 28.81 -13.09 -5.28
CA THR A 334 28.84 -12.57 -6.65
C THR A 334 28.02 -11.29 -6.79
N VAL A 335 26.84 -11.21 -6.18
CA VAL A 335 26.04 -9.97 -6.16
C VAL A 335 26.84 -8.84 -5.52
N TYR A 336 27.42 -9.09 -4.33
CA TYR A 336 28.23 -8.08 -3.64
C TYR A 336 29.47 -7.70 -4.42
N ASP A 337 30.14 -8.65 -5.09
CA ASP A 337 31.31 -8.41 -5.93
C ASP A 337 31.01 -7.50 -7.11
N GLY A 338 29.83 -7.64 -7.74
CA GLY A 338 29.38 -6.72 -8.79
C GLY A 338 29.30 -5.29 -8.32
N ILE A 339 28.76 -5.09 -7.10
CA ILE A 339 28.61 -3.77 -6.48
C ILE A 339 29.97 -3.20 -6.06
N ARG A 340 30.74 -3.92 -5.23
CA ARG A 340 32.00 -3.41 -4.66
C ARG A 340 33.11 -3.17 -5.67
N LYS A 341 33.12 -3.90 -6.81
CA LYS A 341 34.10 -3.69 -7.88
C LYS A 341 33.87 -2.39 -8.64
N ALA A 342 32.62 -1.90 -8.69
CA ALA A 342 32.30 -0.59 -9.23
C ALA A 342 32.50 0.51 -8.16
N ASN A 343 32.02 0.28 -6.94
CA ASN A 343 32.11 1.23 -5.83
C ASN A 343 32.46 0.50 -4.52
N PRO A 344 33.75 0.56 -4.10
CA PRO A 344 34.21 -0.12 -2.87
C PRO A 344 33.55 0.38 -1.58
N ASP A 345 33.01 1.61 -1.60
CA ASP A 345 32.35 2.20 -0.43
C ASP A 345 30.88 1.80 -0.33
N ALA A 346 30.31 1.26 -1.39
CA ALA A 346 28.91 0.91 -1.47
C ALA A 346 28.47 -0.16 -0.45
N VAL A 347 27.20 -0.07 -0.08
CA VAL A 347 26.47 -1.01 0.77
C VAL A 347 25.42 -1.69 -0.09
N TRP A 348 25.36 -3.02 -0.07
CA TRP A 348 24.29 -3.80 -0.69
C TRP A 348 23.04 -3.72 0.19
N VAL A 349 21.91 -3.34 -0.38
CA VAL A 349 20.61 -3.30 0.28
C VAL A 349 19.73 -4.43 -0.27
N MET A 350 19.00 -5.09 0.61
CA MET A 350 18.05 -6.17 0.27
C MET A 350 16.73 -5.96 1.01
N GLN A 351 15.60 -6.10 0.31
CA GLN A 351 14.29 -6.18 0.93
C GLN A 351 14.10 -7.51 1.65
N GLY A 352 13.56 -7.47 2.86
CA GLY A 352 13.32 -8.64 3.70
C GLY A 352 11.93 -9.26 3.56
N TRP A 353 11.13 -8.89 2.54
CA TRP A 353 9.78 -9.44 2.32
C TRP A 353 9.75 -10.97 2.35
N MET A 354 10.62 -11.61 1.57
CA MET A 354 10.71 -13.07 1.48
C MET A 354 11.07 -13.74 2.82
N LEU A 355 11.74 -13.01 3.73
CA LEU A 355 12.16 -13.54 5.04
C LEU A 355 10.99 -13.69 6.01
N GLY A 356 9.93 -12.92 5.84
CA GLY A 356 8.67 -13.05 6.56
C GLY A 356 7.69 -13.98 5.86
N MET A 357 7.45 -13.74 4.56
CA MET A 357 6.41 -14.40 3.77
C MET A 357 6.76 -15.86 3.42
N SER A 358 8.03 -16.16 3.12
CA SER A 358 8.45 -17.45 2.53
C SER A 358 9.40 -18.21 3.46
N ARG A 359 9.05 -18.36 4.74
CA ARG A 359 9.87 -19.09 5.72
C ARG A 359 10.00 -20.58 5.43
N GLU A 360 9.10 -21.15 4.64
CA GLU A 360 9.23 -22.53 4.14
C GLU A 360 10.41 -22.68 3.16
N ILE A 361 10.78 -21.58 2.45
CA ILE A 361 11.94 -21.51 1.55
C ILE A 361 13.17 -21.00 2.28
N TRP A 362 13.03 -19.94 3.11
CA TRP A 362 14.11 -19.26 3.79
C TRP A 362 14.16 -19.64 5.26
N ASP A 363 15.11 -20.51 5.63
CA ASP A 363 15.54 -20.75 7.00
C ASP A 363 16.76 -19.89 7.36
N TYR A 364 17.12 -19.91 8.64
CA TYR A 364 18.26 -19.18 9.15
C TYR A 364 19.55 -19.56 8.40
N GLU A 365 19.78 -20.86 8.16
CA GLU A 365 20.98 -21.38 7.51
C GLU A 365 21.09 -20.91 6.06
N SER A 366 19.97 -20.85 5.33
CA SER A 366 19.92 -20.33 3.95
C SER A 366 20.29 -18.85 3.89
N LEU A 367 19.73 -18.02 4.78
CA LEU A 367 20.07 -16.59 4.81
C LEU A 367 21.51 -16.37 5.28
N SER A 368 21.95 -17.08 6.32
CA SER A 368 23.32 -16.99 6.83
C SER A 368 24.33 -17.36 5.74
N ALA A 369 24.05 -18.41 4.94
CA ALA A 369 24.89 -18.79 3.80
C ALA A 369 24.93 -17.68 2.74
N LEU A 370 23.79 -17.14 2.31
CA LEU A 370 23.70 -16.03 1.35
C LEU A 370 24.58 -14.84 1.75
N LEU A 371 24.58 -14.51 3.03
CA LEU A 371 25.26 -13.32 3.57
C LEU A 371 26.68 -13.59 4.07
N SER A 372 27.15 -14.83 4.06
CA SER A 372 28.40 -15.26 4.70
C SER A 372 29.65 -14.53 4.22
N HIS A 373 29.72 -14.16 2.94
CA HIS A 373 30.87 -13.48 2.32
C HIS A 373 30.70 -11.94 2.22
N VAL A 374 29.60 -11.39 2.75
CA VAL A 374 29.35 -9.95 2.75
C VAL A 374 29.75 -9.36 4.10
N PRO A 375 30.65 -8.35 4.20
CA PRO A 375 30.99 -7.72 5.47
C PRO A 375 29.77 -7.12 6.17
N ALA A 376 29.75 -7.15 7.50
CA ALA A 376 28.58 -6.72 8.28
C ALA A 376 28.16 -5.27 8.00
N ASN A 377 29.13 -4.38 7.80
CA ASN A 377 28.89 -2.96 7.47
C ASN A 377 28.68 -2.69 5.97
N LYS A 378 28.63 -3.73 5.15
CA LYS A 378 28.40 -3.63 3.70
C LYS A 378 27.08 -4.29 3.27
N MET A 379 26.25 -4.67 4.22
CA MET A 379 24.91 -5.19 4.02
C MET A 379 23.91 -4.42 4.85
N LEU A 380 22.78 -4.04 4.24
CA LEU A 380 21.63 -3.47 4.90
C LEU A 380 20.39 -4.27 4.51
N ILE A 381 19.71 -4.85 5.50
CA ILE A 381 18.47 -5.58 5.31
C ILE A 381 17.30 -4.67 5.72
N LEU A 382 16.38 -4.44 4.82
CA LEU A 382 15.10 -3.79 5.12
C LEU A 382 14.15 -4.86 5.63
N ASP A 383 14.06 -5.03 6.97
CA ASP A 383 13.19 -6.01 7.61
C ASP A 383 11.75 -5.48 7.59
N MET A 384 11.18 -5.52 6.40
CA MET A 384 9.83 -5.04 6.12
C MET A 384 8.77 -6.03 6.59
N ALA A 385 7.52 -5.58 6.66
CA ALA A 385 6.36 -6.40 7.00
C ALA A 385 6.33 -6.91 8.45
N GLU A 386 6.95 -6.22 9.41
CA GLU A 386 6.88 -6.59 10.81
C GLU A 386 5.44 -6.50 11.38
N ASP A 387 4.59 -5.64 10.84
CA ASP A 387 3.16 -5.63 11.10
C ASP A 387 2.46 -6.91 10.60
N TYR A 388 2.77 -7.38 9.40
CA TYR A 388 2.28 -8.67 8.87
C TYR A 388 2.76 -9.85 9.70
N ASN A 389 4.05 -9.89 10.02
CA ASN A 389 4.63 -10.95 10.86
C ASN A 389 3.93 -11.10 12.21
N HIS A 390 3.58 -9.98 12.85
CA HIS A 390 3.00 -9.98 14.18
C HIS A 390 1.47 -10.08 14.18
N VAL A 391 0.79 -9.36 13.27
CA VAL A 391 -0.66 -9.16 13.35
C VAL A 391 -1.42 -10.15 12.46
N LEU A 392 -0.89 -10.50 11.29
CA LEU A 392 -1.58 -11.37 10.33
C LEU A 392 -1.00 -12.78 10.28
N TRP A 393 0.31 -12.91 10.05
CA TRP A 393 0.90 -14.24 9.83
C TRP A 393 1.22 -14.96 11.14
N HIS A 394 1.33 -14.23 12.25
CA HIS A 394 1.72 -14.77 13.55
C HIS A 394 3.04 -15.57 13.53
N ASN A 395 3.91 -15.23 12.60
CA ASN A 395 5.22 -15.87 12.42
C ASN A 395 6.26 -15.43 13.46
N GLY A 396 5.97 -14.38 14.22
CA GLY A 396 6.94 -13.66 15.04
C GLY A 396 7.89 -12.81 14.19
N ALA A 397 8.69 -11.98 14.83
CA ALA A 397 9.61 -11.05 14.20
C ALA A 397 10.67 -11.76 13.33
N SER A 398 10.93 -11.25 12.12
CA SER A 398 11.97 -11.80 11.26
C SER A 398 13.36 -11.59 11.87
N TRP A 399 13.65 -10.42 12.42
CA TRP A 399 14.94 -10.15 13.07
C TRP A 399 15.26 -11.09 14.22
N ASP A 400 14.26 -11.57 14.98
CA ASP A 400 14.46 -12.54 16.07
C ASP A 400 14.67 -13.95 15.52
N TYR A 401 13.87 -14.38 14.54
CA TYR A 401 14.02 -15.65 13.85
C TYR A 401 15.39 -15.80 13.17
N PHE A 402 15.87 -14.76 12.51
CA PHE A 402 17.16 -14.71 11.82
C PHE A 402 18.31 -14.21 12.71
N ARG A 403 18.16 -14.27 14.06
CA ARG A 403 19.20 -14.01 15.07
C ARG A 403 19.91 -12.67 14.86
N GLY A 404 19.14 -11.59 14.64
CA GLY A 404 19.71 -10.26 14.36
C GLY A 404 20.51 -10.20 13.06
N PHE A 405 20.16 -11.07 12.09
CA PHE A 405 20.79 -11.14 10.76
C PHE A 405 22.31 -11.31 10.79
N ASP A 406 22.81 -12.13 11.74
CA ASP A 406 24.25 -12.37 11.93
C ASP A 406 25.10 -11.09 12.05
N GLY A 407 24.54 -10.04 12.68
CA GLY A 407 25.23 -8.76 12.89
C GLY A 407 25.27 -7.86 11.65
N LYS A 408 24.61 -8.22 10.54
CA LYS A 408 24.43 -7.31 9.41
C LYS A 408 23.57 -6.12 9.86
N GLN A 409 23.73 -4.97 9.18
CA GLN A 409 22.85 -3.84 9.43
C GLN A 409 21.43 -4.14 8.98
N TRP A 410 20.45 -3.69 9.74
CA TRP A 410 19.04 -3.85 9.35
C TRP A 410 18.17 -2.70 9.86
N VAL A 411 17.05 -2.50 9.17
CA VAL A 411 16.04 -1.50 9.45
C VAL A 411 14.73 -2.20 9.82
N TYR A 412 14.14 -1.87 10.95
CA TYR A 412 12.80 -2.30 11.31
C TYR A 412 11.78 -1.55 10.45
N SER A 413 10.94 -2.25 9.72
CA SER A 413 9.95 -1.62 8.85
C SER A 413 8.58 -2.31 8.88
N THR A 414 7.56 -1.58 8.44
CA THR A 414 6.17 -2.03 8.33
C THR A 414 5.62 -1.76 6.94
N ILE A 415 4.60 -2.53 6.54
CA ILE A 415 3.86 -2.32 5.28
C ILE A 415 2.40 -2.00 5.62
N PRO A 416 2.06 -0.76 5.97
CA PRO A 416 0.71 -0.39 6.39
C PRO A 416 -0.32 -0.43 5.26
N ASN A 417 0.13 -0.56 4.00
CA ASN A 417 -0.74 -0.57 2.83
C ASN A 417 -0.23 -1.50 1.74
N MET A 418 -1.13 -2.32 1.21
CA MET A 418 -0.92 -3.19 0.05
C MET A 418 -1.69 -2.67 -1.16
N GLY A 419 -1.02 -2.54 -2.32
CA GLY A 419 -1.63 -2.14 -3.59
C GLY A 419 -2.12 -0.71 -3.68
N GLY A 420 -1.83 0.15 -2.71
CA GLY A 420 -2.37 1.51 -2.65
C GLY A 420 -3.88 1.54 -2.41
N LYS A 421 -4.45 0.48 -1.82
CA LYS A 421 -5.89 0.40 -1.51
C LYS A 421 -6.30 1.51 -0.55
N THR A 422 -7.52 2.00 -0.72
CA THR A 422 -8.02 3.14 0.06
C THR A 422 -8.92 2.74 1.24
N ALA A 423 -9.24 1.46 1.41
CA ALA A 423 -10.02 1.02 2.57
C ALA A 423 -9.28 1.31 3.88
N LEU A 424 -10.03 1.72 4.91
CA LEU A 424 -9.45 2.06 6.21
C LEU A 424 -8.95 0.79 6.90
N THR A 425 -7.68 0.82 7.30
CA THR A 425 -7.01 -0.27 8.02
C THR A 425 -5.71 0.23 8.64
N GLY A 426 -5.26 -0.43 9.70
CA GLY A 426 -3.97 -0.17 10.34
C GLY A 426 -4.07 -0.24 11.86
N PRO A 427 -3.35 -1.15 12.53
CA PRO A 427 -3.40 -1.30 13.98
C PRO A 427 -2.58 -0.20 14.66
N LEU A 428 -3.21 0.98 14.93
CA LEU A 428 -2.51 2.15 15.43
C LEU A 428 -1.75 1.89 16.73
N GLU A 429 -2.30 1.09 17.64
CA GLU A 429 -1.59 0.73 18.88
C GLU A 429 -0.30 -0.07 18.60
N PHE A 430 -0.32 -0.93 17.60
CA PHE A 430 0.88 -1.67 17.17
C PHE A 430 1.93 -0.72 16.60
N TYR A 431 1.55 0.23 15.75
CA TYR A 431 2.49 1.21 15.20
C TYR A 431 3.05 2.15 16.25
N ALA A 432 2.23 2.55 17.24
CA ALA A 432 2.69 3.35 18.36
C ALA A 432 3.71 2.62 19.23
N ASN A 433 3.39 1.40 19.66
CA ASN A 433 4.06 0.75 20.79
C ASN A 433 4.51 -0.72 20.54
N GLY A 434 4.02 -1.38 19.49
CA GLY A 434 4.19 -2.81 19.31
C GLY A 434 5.61 -3.27 19.00
N GLY A 435 5.81 -3.91 17.84
CA GLY A 435 7.06 -4.57 17.47
C GLY A 435 8.32 -3.72 17.58
N ARG A 436 8.24 -2.41 17.26
CA ARG A 436 9.41 -1.51 17.31
C ARG A 436 10.04 -1.41 18.69
N LEU A 437 9.25 -1.23 19.75
CA LEU A 437 9.80 -1.11 21.10
C LEU A 437 10.42 -2.43 21.57
N LYS A 438 9.81 -3.56 21.20
CA LYS A 438 10.37 -4.88 21.45
C LYS A 438 11.72 -5.04 20.75
N ALA A 439 11.82 -4.68 19.47
CA ALA A 439 13.05 -4.73 18.70
C ALA A 439 14.12 -3.80 19.30
N LEU A 440 13.79 -2.52 19.52
CA LEU A 440 14.73 -1.51 20.03
C LEU A 440 15.32 -1.91 21.39
N ARG A 441 14.53 -2.51 22.28
CA ARG A 441 14.93 -2.86 23.65
C ARG A 441 15.54 -4.27 23.77
N SER A 442 15.45 -5.10 22.72
CA SER A 442 15.97 -6.46 22.76
C SER A 442 17.49 -6.49 22.81
N PRO A 443 18.08 -7.31 23.71
CA PRO A 443 19.51 -7.57 23.69
C PRO A 443 19.95 -8.38 22.47
N ASN A 444 19.02 -9.07 21.80
CA ASN A 444 19.27 -9.95 20.64
C ASN A 444 19.05 -9.27 19.29
N LYS A 445 18.79 -7.95 19.28
CA LYS A 445 18.46 -7.20 18.05
C LYS A 445 19.60 -7.13 17.03
N GLY A 446 20.82 -7.58 17.39
CA GLY A 446 21.97 -7.46 16.51
C GLY A 446 22.31 -6.00 16.20
N ASN A 447 22.60 -5.72 14.92
CA ASN A 447 23.00 -4.39 14.43
C ASN A 447 21.81 -3.64 13.79
N MET A 448 20.76 -3.40 14.57
CA MET A 448 19.62 -2.57 14.17
C MET A 448 20.08 -1.11 14.00
N VAL A 449 19.99 -0.57 12.80
CA VAL A 449 20.46 0.79 12.49
C VAL A 449 19.32 1.75 12.13
N GLY A 450 18.12 1.25 11.87
CA GLY A 450 17.06 2.10 11.35
C GLY A 450 15.64 1.66 11.71
N TYR A 451 14.72 2.58 11.40
CA TYR A 451 13.29 2.41 11.48
C TYR A 451 12.67 2.92 10.18
N GLY A 452 11.59 2.31 9.70
CA GLY A 452 11.00 2.72 8.44
C GLY A 452 9.58 2.27 8.22
N THR A 453 9.06 2.66 7.08
CA THR A 453 7.80 2.16 6.54
C THR A 453 7.90 2.00 5.02
N GLU A 454 7.44 0.89 4.53
CA GLU A 454 7.60 0.47 3.14
C GLU A 454 6.25 0.14 2.50
N PRO A 455 5.29 1.10 2.44
CA PRO A 455 3.98 0.88 1.88
C PRO A 455 4.07 0.58 0.39
N GLU A 456 3.21 -0.30 -0.10
CA GLU A 456 3.06 -0.48 -1.55
C GLU A 456 2.40 0.73 -2.24
N GLY A 457 1.66 1.53 -1.49
CA GLY A 457 1.11 2.79 -1.98
C GLY A 457 0.87 3.79 -0.86
N VAL A 458 1.03 5.06 -1.17
CA VAL A 458 0.79 6.21 -0.28
C VAL A 458 -0.46 6.99 -0.72
N GLU A 459 -0.73 8.14 -0.13
CA GLU A 459 -1.94 8.94 -0.32
C GLU A 459 -3.22 8.22 0.18
N ASN A 460 -3.11 7.49 1.29
CA ASN A 460 -4.21 6.81 1.98
C ASN A 460 -3.91 6.73 3.48
N ASN A 461 -4.93 6.56 4.32
CA ASN A 461 -4.79 6.35 5.78
C ASN A 461 -3.76 7.28 6.45
N GLU A 462 -3.83 8.59 6.19
CA GLU A 462 -2.80 9.58 6.58
C GLU A 462 -2.40 9.53 8.06
N VAL A 463 -3.35 9.24 8.96
CA VAL A 463 -3.10 9.10 10.41
C VAL A 463 -2.08 8.01 10.72
N VAL A 464 -2.05 6.93 9.93
CA VAL A 464 -1.11 5.81 10.10
C VAL A 464 0.32 6.28 9.83
N TYR A 465 0.54 6.98 8.73
CA TYR A 465 1.88 7.44 8.34
C TYR A 465 2.41 8.53 9.25
N GLU A 466 1.53 9.42 9.72
CA GLU A 466 1.88 10.44 10.70
C GLU A 466 2.35 9.80 12.02
N LEU A 467 1.62 8.78 12.51
CA LEU A 467 1.96 8.05 13.73
C LEU A 467 3.28 7.26 13.58
N ILE A 468 3.47 6.56 12.45
CA ILE A 468 4.70 5.81 12.18
C ILE A 468 5.89 6.77 12.16
N SER A 469 5.75 7.94 11.53
CA SER A 469 6.83 8.94 11.48
C SER A 469 7.19 9.45 12.88
N ASP A 470 6.19 9.77 13.72
CA ASP A 470 6.43 10.19 15.10
C ASP A 470 7.07 9.07 15.93
N ALA A 471 6.63 7.83 15.76
CA ALA A 471 7.18 6.66 16.43
C ALA A 471 8.66 6.42 16.10
N GLY A 472 9.11 6.79 14.90
CA GLY A 472 10.50 6.72 14.48
C GLY A 472 11.44 7.69 15.22
N TRP A 473 10.91 8.74 15.85
CA TRP A 473 11.71 9.76 16.53
C TRP A 473 11.69 9.68 18.06
N THR A 474 11.17 8.59 18.63
CA THR A 474 11.16 8.37 20.08
C THR A 474 11.48 6.93 20.46
N ALA A 475 12.22 6.75 21.55
CA ALA A 475 12.44 5.45 22.20
C ALA A 475 11.36 5.14 23.25
N ASP A 476 10.49 6.10 23.55
CA ASP A 476 9.45 5.98 24.55
C ASP A 476 8.17 5.39 23.95
N SER A 477 7.29 4.93 24.84
CA SER A 477 5.93 4.56 24.47
C SER A 477 5.09 5.82 24.19
N ILE A 478 4.17 5.69 23.23
CA ILE A 478 3.26 6.76 22.84
C ILE A 478 1.89 6.45 23.44
N SER A 479 1.33 7.40 24.20
CA SER A 479 -0.09 7.38 24.57
C SER A 479 -0.94 7.62 23.32
N LEU A 480 -1.53 6.57 22.76
CA LEU A 480 -2.29 6.69 21.52
C LEU A 480 -3.46 7.69 21.67
N THR A 481 -4.14 7.68 22.82
CA THR A 481 -5.24 8.62 23.08
C THR A 481 -4.79 10.08 23.03
N ASP A 482 -3.70 10.42 23.73
CA ASP A 482 -3.19 11.80 23.75
C ASP A 482 -2.65 12.20 22.38
N TRP A 483 -2.00 11.24 21.68
CA TRP A 483 -1.48 11.47 20.34
C TRP A 483 -2.61 11.77 19.35
N LEU A 484 -3.73 11.02 19.37
CA LEU A 484 -4.90 11.24 18.50
C LEU A 484 -5.61 12.56 18.82
N GLN A 485 -5.66 12.98 20.08
CA GLN A 485 -6.17 14.30 20.43
C GLN A 485 -5.29 15.41 19.84
N ASN A 486 -3.98 15.28 19.96
CA ASN A 486 -3.05 16.24 19.35
C ASN A 486 -3.13 16.21 17.81
N TYR A 487 -3.19 15.03 17.19
CA TYR A 487 -3.41 14.88 15.75
C TYR A 487 -4.67 15.64 15.30
N THR A 488 -5.78 15.47 15.99
CA THR A 488 -7.04 16.15 15.70
C THR A 488 -6.89 17.67 15.78
N LEU A 489 -6.23 18.17 16.82
CA LEU A 489 -5.95 19.60 16.97
C LEU A 489 -5.01 20.12 15.88
N CYS A 490 -3.97 19.38 15.53
CA CYS A 490 -3.07 19.73 14.43
C CYS A 490 -3.81 19.81 13.10
N ARG A 491 -4.71 18.86 12.84
CA ARG A 491 -5.42 18.75 11.57
C ARG A 491 -6.58 19.73 11.44
N TYR A 492 -7.37 19.91 12.50
CA TYR A 492 -8.59 20.74 12.44
C TYR A 492 -8.50 22.03 13.27
N GLY A 493 -7.48 22.18 14.13
CA GLY A 493 -7.35 23.32 15.06
C GLY A 493 -8.33 23.29 16.22
N LYS A 494 -9.21 22.31 16.29
CA LYS A 494 -10.23 22.14 17.34
C LYS A 494 -10.70 20.69 17.42
N THR A 495 -11.34 20.31 18.50
CA THR A 495 -11.95 19.00 18.71
C THR A 495 -13.36 19.13 19.26
N CYS A 496 -14.11 18.04 19.28
CA CYS A 496 -15.44 17.97 19.89
C CYS A 496 -15.73 16.54 20.39
N PRO A 497 -16.77 16.35 21.25
CA PRO A 497 -17.08 15.02 21.79
C PRO A 497 -17.34 13.94 20.74
N SER A 498 -17.89 14.29 19.58
CA SER A 498 -18.13 13.33 18.49
C SER A 498 -16.84 12.84 17.85
N LEU A 499 -15.83 13.71 17.64
CA LEU A 499 -14.52 13.28 17.15
C LEU A 499 -13.77 12.42 18.17
N ASN A 500 -13.90 12.69 19.46
CA ASN A 500 -13.31 11.84 20.50
C ASN A 500 -13.93 10.44 20.49
N ARG A 501 -15.27 10.34 20.31
CA ARG A 501 -15.95 9.05 20.14
C ARG A 501 -15.56 8.35 18.86
N PHE A 502 -15.42 9.10 17.75
CA PHE A 502 -14.92 8.54 16.49
C PHE A 502 -13.58 7.83 16.69
N TRP A 503 -12.61 8.49 17.34
CA TRP A 503 -11.30 7.87 17.57
C TRP A 503 -11.38 6.66 18.51
N ASP A 504 -12.17 6.72 19.58
CA ASP A 504 -12.37 5.58 20.48
C ASP A 504 -12.95 4.36 19.75
N GLU A 505 -13.89 4.56 18.86
CA GLU A 505 -14.56 3.47 18.14
C GLU A 505 -13.75 2.97 16.94
N ILE A 506 -13.18 3.87 16.13
CA ILE A 506 -12.45 3.49 14.93
C ILE A 506 -11.14 2.75 15.26
N THR A 507 -10.50 3.05 16.40
CA THR A 507 -9.31 2.33 16.88
C THR A 507 -9.61 0.94 17.43
N ARG A 508 -10.88 0.62 17.68
CA ARG A 508 -11.36 -0.72 18.04
C ARG A 508 -11.98 -1.47 16.84
N SER A 509 -12.01 -0.86 15.67
CA SER A 509 -12.50 -1.45 14.42
C SER A 509 -11.41 -1.33 13.33
N ALA A 510 -11.61 -0.52 12.30
CA ALA A 510 -10.69 -0.44 11.16
C ALA A 510 -9.25 -0.09 11.53
N TYR A 511 -9.03 0.82 12.48
CA TYR A 511 -7.69 1.20 12.96
C TYR A 511 -7.23 0.39 14.19
N GLY A 512 -7.92 -0.67 14.55
CA GLY A 512 -7.48 -1.70 15.49
C GLY A 512 -6.94 -2.96 14.81
N GLU A 513 -7.11 -3.08 13.49
CA GLU A 513 -6.80 -4.27 12.72
C GLU A 513 -5.92 -3.95 11.51
N LEU A 514 -5.02 -4.87 11.17
CA LEU A 514 -4.40 -4.93 9.86
C LEU A 514 -5.22 -5.90 9.01
N ARG A 515 -5.80 -5.41 7.93
CA ARG A 515 -6.57 -6.24 7.02
C ARG A 515 -5.73 -6.54 5.78
N ASP A 516 -5.62 -7.82 5.47
CA ASP A 516 -4.95 -8.26 4.27
C ASP A 516 -5.85 -7.99 3.05
N TRP A 517 -5.34 -7.22 2.11
CA TRP A 517 -6.01 -6.83 0.86
C TRP A 517 -7.45 -6.33 1.05
N PRO A 518 -7.70 -5.29 1.87
CA PRO A 518 -9.07 -4.84 2.16
C PRO A 518 -9.72 -4.27 0.90
N ARG A 519 -10.81 -4.92 0.46
CA ARG A 519 -11.58 -4.56 -0.73
C ARG A 519 -13.06 -4.70 -0.46
N TYR A 520 -13.84 -3.80 -1.01
CA TYR A 520 -15.30 -3.94 -1.01
C TYR A 520 -15.74 -4.94 -2.08
N LEU A 521 -16.85 -5.63 -1.84
CA LEU A 521 -17.39 -6.64 -2.74
C LEU A 521 -17.67 -6.07 -4.14
N TRP A 522 -18.22 -4.86 -4.21
CA TRP A 522 -18.54 -4.19 -5.48
C TRP A 522 -17.31 -3.78 -6.31
N GLN A 523 -16.13 -3.75 -5.71
CA GLN A 523 -14.87 -3.49 -6.41
C GLN A 523 -14.32 -4.73 -7.10
N LEU A 524 -14.79 -5.92 -6.74
CA LEU A 524 -14.27 -7.18 -7.25
C LEU A 524 -14.97 -7.58 -8.54
N GLN A 525 -14.31 -8.42 -9.34
CA GLN A 525 -14.96 -9.07 -10.47
C GLN A 525 -16.28 -9.69 -9.98
N PRO A 526 -17.42 -9.34 -10.61
CA PRO A 526 -18.70 -9.85 -10.17
C PRO A 526 -18.75 -11.37 -10.30
N GLY A 527 -19.37 -12.00 -9.32
CA GLY A 527 -19.53 -13.46 -9.28
C GLY A 527 -20.29 -13.87 -8.05
N ARG A 528 -20.85 -15.05 -8.12
CA ARG A 528 -21.91 -15.50 -7.24
C ARG A 528 -21.47 -15.72 -5.78
N TYR A 529 -20.24 -15.97 -5.49
CA TYR A 529 -19.76 -16.47 -4.20
C TYR A 529 -18.50 -15.76 -3.74
N LYS A 530 -18.41 -14.43 -3.97
CA LYS A 530 -17.29 -13.60 -3.51
C LYS A 530 -17.70 -12.79 -2.29
N ASN A 531 -16.75 -12.52 -1.43
CA ASN A 531 -16.91 -11.67 -0.26
C ASN A 531 -15.91 -10.51 -0.29
N GLY A 532 -16.34 -9.33 0.16
CA GLY A 532 -15.46 -8.23 0.46
C GLY A 532 -14.69 -8.47 1.77
N THR A 533 -13.54 -7.84 1.91
CA THR A 533 -12.68 -7.90 3.10
C THR A 533 -12.45 -6.54 3.76
N ALA A 534 -13.05 -5.48 3.20
CA ALA A 534 -13.05 -4.15 3.81
C ALA A 534 -13.87 -4.12 5.12
N PRO A 535 -13.63 -3.17 6.02
CA PRO A 535 -14.44 -3.02 7.24
C PRO A 535 -15.93 -2.86 6.94
N LEU A 536 -16.77 -3.59 7.67
CA LEU A 536 -18.23 -3.63 7.44
C LEU A 536 -19.07 -3.77 8.73
N ASP A 537 -18.40 -3.90 9.88
CA ASP A 537 -19.09 -4.11 11.15
C ASP A 537 -19.84 -2.86 11.65
N SER A 538 -20.75 -3.06 12.61
CA SER A 538 -21.58 -1.98 13.16
C SER A 538 -20.77 -0.91 13.91
N LEU A 539 -19.68 -1.28 14.56
CA LEU A 539 -18.82 -0.33 15.28
C LEU A 539 -18.11 0.59 14.30
N PHE A 540 -17.60 0.04 13.20
CA PHE A 540 -17.02 0.82 12.10
C PHE A 540 -18.01 1.85 11.55
N LEU A 541 -19.21 1.42 11.20
CA LEU A 541 -20.22 2.32 10.65
C LEU A 541 -20.63 3.40 11.67
N HIS A 542 -20.80 3.03 12.93
CA HIS A 542 -21.11 4.00 13.98
C HIS A 542 -19.99 5.03 14.19
N ALA A 543 -18.72 4.61 14.14
CA ALA A 543 -17.59 5.53 14.19
C ALA A 543 -17.67 6.57 13.06
N LEU A 544 -17.94 6.17 11.83
CA LEU A 544 -18.08 7.10 10.71
C LEU A 544 -19.28 8.06 10.89
N GLU A 545 -20.35 7.62 11.51
CA GLU A 545 -21.48 8.48 11.90
C GLU A 545 -21.08 9.51 12.97
N GLN A 546 -20.23 9.13 13.94
CA GLN A 546 -19.69 10.07 14.92
C GLN A 546 -18.79 11.12 14.26
N PHE A 547 -18.02 10.73 13.23
CA PHE A 547 -17.24 11.69 12.44
C PHE A 547 -18.16 12.73 11.78
N ALA A 548 -19.20 12.26 11.07
CA ALA A 548 -20.17 13.13 10.41
C ALA A 548 -20.94 14.03 11.40
N ALA A 549 -21.24 13.55 12.60
CA ALA A 549 -21.91 14.32 13.65
C ALA A 549 -21.09 15.51 14.16
N ALA A 550 -19.79 15.56 13.87
CA ALA A 550 -18.93 16.70 14.20
C ALA A 550 -19.12 17.90 13.25
N ALA A 551 -19.76 17.73 12.08
CA ALA A 551 -19.90 18.77 11.06
C ALA A 551 -20.39 20.15 11.58
N PRO A 552 -21.43 20.24 12.43
CA PRO A 552 -21.89 21.53 12.96
C PRO A 552 -20.82 22.26 13.79
N TYR A 553 -19.88 21.53 14.40
CA TYR A 553 -18.82 22.10 15.23
C TYR A 553 -17.60 22.51 14.41
N MET A 554 -17.38 21.83 13.27
CA MET A 554 -16.23 22.08 12.40
C MET A 554 -16.41 23.28 11.48
N GLY A 555 -17.66 23.62 11.11
CA GLY A 555 -17.95 24.76 10.24
C GLY A 555 -17.21 24.66 8.90
N ASP A 556 -16.58 25.75 8.48
CA ASP A 556 -15.87 25.84 7.19
C ASP A 556 -14.45 25.24 7.22
N ASN A 557 -14.15 24.32 8.15
CA ASN A 557 -12.83 23.70 8.23
C ASN A 557 -12.53 22.85 7.00
N HIS A 558 -11.56 23.30 6.21
CA HIS A 558 -11.23 22.70 4.91
C HIS A 558 -10.79 21.23 5.01
N LEU A 559 -9.87 20.90 5.94
CA LEU A 559 -9.36 19.54 6.09
C LEU A 559 -10.43 18.60 6.65
N TYR A 560 -11.25 19.10 7.60
CA TYR A 560 -12.38 18.32 8.06
C TYR A 560 -13.36 17.98 6.91
N ALA A 561 -13.63 18.95 6.02
CA ALA A 561 -14.52 18.72 4.89
C ALA A 561 -13.93 17.72 3.88
N ILE A 562 -12.60 17.67 3.73
CA ILE A 562 -11.90 16.64 2.92
C ILE A 562 -12.08 15.28 3.57
N ASP A 563 -11.76 15.15 4.87
CA ASP A 563 -11.87 13.89 5.59
C ASP A 563 -13.31 13.39 5.71
N LEU A 564 -14.26 14.30 5.86
CA LEU A 564 -15.69 13.96 5.84
C LEU A 564 -16.10 13.37 4.50
N THR A 565 -15.52 13.84 3.39
CA THR A 565 -15.72 13.25 2.05
C THR A 565 -15.27 11.80 2.04
N GLU A 566 -14.06 11.52 2.52
CA GLU A 566 -13.49 10.17 2.58
C GLU A 566 -14.29 9.26 3.53
N MET A 567 -14.55 9.70 4.77
CA MET A 567 -15.31 8.91 5.75
C MET A 567 -16.72 8.57 5.26
N THR A 568 -17.39 9.54 4.61
CA THR A 568 -18.71 9.29 4.00
C THR A 568 -18.64 8.33 2.82
N ALA A 569 -17.60 8.42 2.00
CA ALA A 569 -17.40 7.48 0.89
C ALA A 569 -17.23 6.04 1.41
N HIS A 570 -16.48 5.83 2.50
CA HIS A 570 -16.34 4.52 3.14
C HIS A 570 -17.65 4.00 3.73
N TYR A 571 -18.43 4.89 4.35
CA TYR A 571 -19.77 4.53 4.85
C TYR A 571 -20.68 4.06 3.70
N ALA A 572 -20.75 4.84 2.62
CA ALA A 572 -21.56 4.48 1.45
C ALA A 572 -21.03 3.20 0.79
N ALA A 573 -19.73 3.03 0.66
CA ALA A 573 -19.09 1.83 0.10
C ALA A 573 -19.46 0.55 0.88
N ALA A 574 -19.45 0.62 2.22
CA ALA A 574 -19.90 -0.48 3.07
C ALA A 574 -21.39 -0.81 2.87
N LYS A 575 -22.23 0.22 2.70
CA LYS A 575 -23.66 -0.01 2.41
C LYS A 575 -23.91 -0.56 0.99
N MET A 576 -23.05 -0.21 0.02
CA MET A 576 -23.09 -0.82 -1.31
C MET A 576 -22.73 -2.31 -1.24
N ASP A 577 -21.79 -2.73 -0.39
CA ASP A 577 -21.50 -4.15 -0.15
C ASP A 577 -22.70 -4.90 0.38
N ILE A 578 -23.40 -4.34 1.36
CA ILE A 578 -24.64 -4.93 1.92
C ILE A 578 -25.70 -5.09 0.84
N LEU A 579 -25.89 -4.10 -0.02
CA LEU A 579 -26.82 -4.18 -1.15
C LEU A 579 -26.42 -5.26 -2.15
N GLN A 580 -25.14 -5.34 -2.50
CA GLN A 580 -24.68 -6.37 -3.43
C GLN A 580 -24.81 -7.77 -2.84
N GLN A 581 -24.53 -7.96 -1.56
CA GLN A 581 -24.80 -9.23 -0.87
C GLN A 581 -26.29 -9.58 -0.92
N SER A 582 -27.17 -8.59 -0.76
CA SER A 582 -28.61 -8.79 -0.92
C SER A 582 -28.97 -9.24 -2.34
N VAL A 583 -28.38 -8.64 -3.38
CA VAL A 583 -28.56 -9.07 -4.77
C VAL A 583 -28.07 -10.50 -4.97
N ASN A 584 -26.90 -10.85 -4.45
CA ASN A 584 -26.34 -12.19 -4.55
C ASN A 584 -27.24 -13.24 -3.84
N ASN A 585 -27.78 -12.89 -2.66
CA ASN A 585 -28.74 -13.75 -1.95
C ASN A 585 -30.01 -13.96 -2.77
N CYS A 586 -30.56 -12.91 -3.39
CA CYS A 586 -31.71 -13.01 -4.27
C CYS A 586 -31.44 -13.96 -5.46
N LEU A 587 -30.30 -13.83 -6.11
CA LEU A 587 -29.87 -14.72 -7.21
C LEU A 587 -29.69 -16.16 -6.74
N MET A 588 -29.06 -16.36 -5.59
CA MET A 588 -28.83 -17.70 -5.04
C MET A 588 -30.14 -18.44 -4.76
N TRP A 589 -31.18 -17.72 -4.37
CA TRP A 589 -32.47 -18.29 -4.00
C TRP A 589 -33.56 -18.07 -5.07
N ASP A 590 -33.18 -17.74 -6.30
CA ASP A 590 -34.04 -17.55 -7.48
C ASP A 590 -35.18 -16.50 -7.26
N ASP A 591 -34.90 -15.49 -6.42
CA ASP A 591 -35.77 -14.35 -6.16
C ASP A 591 -35.35 -13.12 -6.95
N ILE A 592 -35.80 -13.02 -8.19
CA ILE A 592 -35.33 -12.03 -9.15
C ILE A 592 -36.06 -10.68 -8.98
N ALA A 593 -37.24 -10.65 -8.41
CA ALA A 593 -38.09 -9.44 -8.39
C ALA A 593 -37.46 -8.20 -7.73
N PRO A 594 -36.73 -8.27 -6.57
CA PRO A 594 -36.16 -7.06 -5.94
C PRO A 594 -34.84 -6.59 -6.55
N ILE A 595 -34.21 -7.36 -7.44
CA ILE A 595 -32.84 -7.11 -7.90
C ILE A 595 -32.68 -5.71 -8.52
N ASP A 596 -33.61 -5.29 -9.37
CA ASP A 596 -33.51 -3.96 -10.01
C ASP A 596 -33.62 -2.82 -8.99
N THR A 597 -34.46 -2.95 -7.98
CA THR A 597 -34.59 -1.95 -6.91
C THR A 597 -33.29 -1.86 -6.11
N LEU A 598 -32.68 -3.01 -5.77
CA LEU A 598 -31.40 -3.06 -5.05
C LEU A 598 -30.27 -2.48 -5.86
N LEU A 599 -30.17 -2.83 -7.15
CA LEU A 599 -29.15 -2.29 -8.06
C LEU A 599 -29.33 -0.79 -8.30
N ASN A 600 -30.56 -0.29 -8.42
CA ASN A 600 -30.81 1.14 -8.58
C ASN A 600 -30.34 1.93 -7.35
N LEU A 601 -30.62 1.44 -6.13
CA LEU A 601 -30.14 2.07 -4.91
C LEU A 601 -28.61 1.99 -4.78
N LEU A 602 -28.00 0.84 -5.13
CA LEU A 602 -26.55 0.69 -5.18
C LEU A 602 -25.91 1.67 -6.16
N ASN A 603 -26.49 1.81 -7.35
CA ASN A 603 -26.03 2.77 -8.35
C ASN A 603 -26.18 4.22 -7.88
N GLU A 604 -27.30 4.57 -7.23
CA GLU A 604 -27.48 5.92 -6.68
C GLU A 604 -26.43 6.23 -5.63
N LEU A 605 -26.16 5.31 -4.69
CA LEU A 605 -25.11 5.47 -3.69
C LEU A 605 -23.73 5.63 -4.38
N GLY A 606 -23.41 4.74 -5.32
CA GLY A 606 -22.12 4.78 -6.02
C GLY A 606 -21.92 6.06 -6.84
N MET A 607 -22.93 6.51 -7.59
CA MET A 607 -22.82 7.74 -8.38
C MET A 607 -22.66 8.98 -7.51
N ARG A 608 -23.38 9.08 -6.37
CA ARG A 608 -23.23 10.19 -5.44
C ARG A 608 -21.88 10.14 -4.72
N THR A 609 -21.38 8.93 -4.42
CA THR A 609 -20.03 8.74 -3.86
C THR A 609 -18.98 9.21 -4.85
N ASP A 610 -19.08 8.84 -6.13
CA ASP A 610 -18.19 9.30 -7.19
C ASP A 610 -18.18 10.82 -7.32
N GLN A 611 -19.36 11.46 -7.36
CA GLN A 611 -19.49 12.91 -7.41
C GLN A 611 -18.84 13.60 -6.21
N LEU A 612 -19.05 13.07 -5.00
CA LEU A 612 -18.47 13.61 -3.78
C LEU A 612 -16.94 13.50 -3.82
N LEU A 613 -16.42 12.32 -4.15
CA LEU A 613 -14.98 12.05 -4.24
C LEU A 613 -14.28 12.87 -5.34
N SER A 614 -15.00 13.34 -6.37
CA SER A 614 -14.40 14.22 -7.39
C SER A 614 -13.88 15.55 -6.83
N THR A 615 -14.30 15.90 -5.60
CA THR A 615 -13.81 17.07 -4.86
C THR A 615 -12.59 16.75 -3.99
N HIS A 616 -12.21 15.47 -3.84
CA HIS A 616 -11.08 15.06 -3.01
C HIS A 616 -9.76 15.23 -3.79
N PRO A 617 -8.70 15.77 -3.19
CA PRO A 617 -7.46 16.09 -3.90
C PRO A 617 -6.68 14.86 -4.40
N THR A 618 -6.78 13.70 -3.72
CA THR A 618 -6.02 12.49 -4.05
C THR A 618 -6.88 11.31 -4.52
N LEU A 619 -8.16 11.23 -4.13
CA LEU A 619 -9.04 10.09 -4.44
C LEU A 619 -9.75 10.27 -5.80
N ASN A 620 -8.98 10.52 -6.85
CA ASN A 620 -9.49 10.94 -8.15
C ASN A 620 -8.69 10.32 -9.30
N MET A 621 -9.37 9.51 -10.13
CA MET A 621 -8.76 8.86 -11.28
C MET A 621 -8.38 9.82 -12.40
N GLN A 622 -9.08 10.96 -12.55
CA GLN A 622 -8.73 11.94 -13.57
C GLN A 622 -7.30 12.48 -13.35
N ARG A 623 -6.96 12.82 -12.08
CA ARG A 623 -5.58 13.21 -11.72
C ARG A 623 -4.55 12.15 -12.14
N TRP A 624 -4.86 10.88 -11.90
CA TRP A 624 -3.99 9.75 -12.24
C TRP A 624 -3.78 9.62 -13.75
N ILE A 625 -4.84 9.73 -14.53
CA ILE A 625 -4.78 9.71 -16.00
C ILE A 625 -4.04 10.92 -16.53
N ASP A 626 -4.31 12.12 -16.01
CA ASP A 626 -3.66 13.37 -16.46
C ASP A 626 -2.14 13.31 -16.22
N MET A 627 -1.71 12.81 -15.07
CA MET A 627 -0.28 12.58 -14.80
C MET A 627 0.31 11.59 -15.80
N ALA A 628 -0.35 10.46 -16.06
CA ALA A 628 0.15 9.46 -17.02
C ALA A 628 0.29 10.07 -18.42
N ARG A 629 -0.73 10.73 -18.91
CA ARG A 629 -0.73 11.38 -20.24
C ARG A 629 0.30 12.51 -20.35
N SER A 630 0.68 13.15 -19.25
CA SER A 630 1.63 14.27 -19.25
C SER A 630 3.07 13.87 -19.63
N HIS A 631 3.41 12.57 -19.54
CA HIS A 631 4.72 12.04 -19.96
C HIS A 631 4.83 11.77 -21.46
N ALA A 632 3.72 11.84 -22.17
CA ALA A 632 3.68 11.52 -23.60
C ALA A 632 4.29 12.62 -24.47
N THR A 633 4.96 12.20 -25.54
CA THR A 633 5.48 13.08 -26.58
C THR A 633 4.62 13.05 -27.85
N THR A 634 3.74 12.05 -27.97
CA THR A 634 2.77 11.89 -29.06
C THR A 634 1.38 11.49 -28.53
N PRO A 635 0.30 11.67 -29.31
CA PRO A 635 -1.02 11.20 -28.91
C PRO A 635 -1.08 9.67 -28.63
N GLU A 636 -0.36 8.89 -29.41
CA GLU A 636 -0.30 7.42 -29.28
C GLU A 636 0.37 7.03 -27.95
N GLU A 637 1.44 7.72 -27.56
CA GLU A 637 2.06 7.53 -26.25
C GLU A 637 1.11 7.92 -25.11
N ALA A 638 0.35 9.00 -25.28
CA ALA A 638 -0.64 9.42 -24.28
C ALA A 638 -1.71 8.35 -24.06
N ASP A 639 -2.18 7.74 -25.14
CA ASP A 639 -3.15 6.64 -25.08
C ASP A 639 -2.56 5.37 -24.49
N TYR A 640 -1.29 5.10 -24.76
CA TYR A 640 -0.55 3.97 -24.15
C TYR A 640 -0.40 4.16 -22.63
N TYR A 641 0.03 5.33 -22.17
CA TYR A 641 0.19 5.60 -20.74
C TYR A 641 -1.14 5.60 -20.00
N GLU A 642 -2.21 6.11 -20.61
CA GLU A 642 -3.56 6.00 -20.03
C GLU A 642 -4.01 4.54 -19.90
N MET A 643 -3.78 3.72 -20.94
CA MET A 643 -4.09 2.29 -20.91
C MET A 643 -3.36 1.59 -19.76
N ASN A 644 -2.05 1.79 -19.63
CA ASN A 644 -1.25 1.20 -18.56
C ASN A 644 -1.67 1.71 -17.17
N ALA A 645 -2.01 3.00 -17.05
CA ALA A 645 -2.53 3.61 -15.83
C ALA A 645 -3.88 3.02 -15.40
N LYS A 646 -4.75 2.69 -16.35
CA LYS A 646 -6.01 1.98 -16.10
C LYS A 646 -5.79 0.53 -15.70
N ARG A 647 -4.88 -0.16 -16.39
CA ARG A 647 -4.58 -1.58 -16.16
C ARG A 647 -4.14 -1.87 -14.74
N ILE A 648 -3.17 -1.14 -14.23
CA ILE A 648 -2.62 -1.39 -12.88
C ILE A 648 -3.68 -1.29 -11.77
N LEU A 649 -4.66 -0.40 -11.93
CA LEU A 649 -5.71 -0.15 -10.94
C LEU A 649 -6.91 -1.12 -11.05
N THR A 650 -7.03 -1.87 -12.14
CA THR A 650 -8.20 -2.70 -12.45
C THR A 650 -7.82 -4.16 -12.69
N ILE A 651 -7.55 -4.50 -13.94
CA ILE A 651 -7.24 -5.90 -14.31
C ILE A 651 -5.83 -6.31 -13.93
N TRP A 652 -4.95 -5.38 -13.68
CA TRP A 652 -3.52 -5.58 -13.39
C TRP A 652 -2.84 -6.51 -14.42
N GLY A 653 -3.16 -7.77 -14.40
CA GLY A 653 -2.84 -8.89 -15.25
C GLY A 653 -3.29 -10.18 -14.53
N PRO A 654 -4.04 -11.10 -15.21
CA PRO A 654 -4.45 -12.35 -14.56
C PRO A 654 -3.23 -13.15 -14.05
N PRO A 655 -3.30 -13.72 -12.83
CA PRO A 655 -4.47 -13.85 -11.94
C PRO A 655 -4.68 -12.70 -10.92
N VAL A 656 -3.96 -11.59 -11.03
CA VAL A 656 -3.88 -10.52 -10.02
C VAL A 656 -5.01 -9.48 -10.13
N ASN A 657 -6.07 -9.80 -10.84
CA ASN A 657 -7.23 -8.93 -11.06
C ASN A 657 -7.73 -8.29 -9.76
N ASP A 658 -8.11 -7.01 -9.84
CA ASP A 658 -8.65 -6.21 -8.73
C ASP A 658 -7.70 -6.09 -7.52
N TYR A 659 -6.39 -6.30 -7.68
CA TYR A 659 -5.46 -6.19 -6.57
C TYR A 659 -5.39 -4.76 -6.01
N ALA A 660 -5.30 -3.76 -6.87
CA ALA A 660 -5.13 -2.36 -6.50
C ALA A 660 -6.44 -1.57 -6.41
N CYS A 661 -7.52 -2.20 -5.96
CA CYS A 661 -8.84 -1.59 -5.83
C CYS A 661 -8.81 -0.27 -5.06
N ARG A 662 -9.47 0.76 -5.59
CA ARG A 662 -9.56 2.09 -4.98
C ARG A 662 -10.96 2.64 -4.99
N ILE A 663 -11.33 3.34 -3.91
CA ILE A 663 -12.56 4.13 -3.89
C ILE A 663 -12.22 5.51 -4.46
N TRP A 664 -12.11 5.60 -5.78
CA TRP A 664 -11.80 6.84 -6.48
C TRP A 664 -12.94 7.30 -7.38
N SER A 665 -13.17 8.62 -7.41
CA SER A 665 -14.00 9.21 -8.45
C SER A 665 -13.43 8.84 -9.84
N GLY A 666 -14.30 8.51 -10.75
CA GLY A 666 -13.98 7.99 -12.07
C GLY A 666 -13.94 6.47 -12.12
N LEU A 667 -13.25 5.78 -11.21
CA LEU A 667 -13.28 4.31 -11.14
C LEU A 667 -14.67 3.78 -10.76
N ILE A 668 -15.34 4.42 -9.81
CA ILE A 668 -16.70 4.02 -9.40
C ILE A 668 -17.64 4.17 -10.58
N ARG A 669 -17.68 5.34 -11.21
CA ARG A 669 -18.63 5.69 -12.27
C ARG A 669 -18.38 4.95 -13.57
N ASP A 670 -17.11 4.84 -14.00
CA ASP A 670 -16.77 4.40 -15.35
C ASP A 670 -16.30 2.94 -15.41
N PHE A 671 -15.94 2.33 -14.28
CA PHE A 671 -15.47 0.95 -14.25
C PHE A 671 -16.34 0.05 -13.36
N TYR A 672 -16.37 0.28 -12.04
CA TYR A 672 -17.01 -0.68 -11.13
C TYR A 672 -18.52 -0.80 -11.35
N LEU A 673 -19.27 0.31 -11.37
CA LEU A 673 -20.71 0.28 -11.55
C LEU A 673 -21.13 -0.26 -12.93
N PRO A 674 -20.53 0.16 -14.05
CA PRO A 674 -20.88 -0.40 -15.36
C PRO A 674 -20.56 -1.89 -15.47
N ARG A 675 -19.42 -2.36 -14.95
CA ARG A 675 -19.06 -3.78 -14.93
C ARG A 675 -20.09 -4.60 -14.14
N LEU A 676 -20.44 -4.14 -12.96
CA LEU A 676 -21.40 -4.79 -12.08
C LEU A 676 -22.78 -4.85 -12.71
N ASN A 677 -23.27 -3.75 -13.27
CA ASN A 677 -24.57 -3.66 -13.93
C ASN A 677 -24.64 -4.57 -15.15
N SER A 678 -23.62 -4.59 -15.99
CA SER A 678 -23.55 -5.45 -17.17
C SER A 678 -23.64 -6.92 -16.79
N TYR A 679 -22.91 -7.33 -15.75
CA TYR A 679 -22.96 -8.67 -15.20
C TYR A 679 -24.38 -9.05 -14.74
N TYR A 680 -24.96 -8.28 -13.83
CA TYR A 680 -26.28 -8.62 -13.27
C TYR A 680 -27.41 -8.58 -14.30
N GLN A 681 -27.35 -7.68 -15.28
CA GLN A 681 -28.30 -7.67 -16.39
C GLN A 681 -28.18 -8.92 -17.26
N SER A 682 -27.00 -9.45 -17.48
CA SER A 682 -26.79 -10.71 -18.22
C SER A 682 -27.27 -11.91 -17.41
N VAL A 683 -26.96 -11.99 -16.14
CA VAL A 683 -27.40 -13.07 -15.23
C VAL A 683 -28.93 -13.13 -15.15
N LYS A 684 -29.59 -11.96 -15.01
CA LYS A 684 -31.09 -11.90 -15.00
C LYS A 684 -31.72 -12.45 -16.28
N LYS A 685 -31.06 -12.31 -17.41
CA LYS A 685 -31.52 -12.81 -18.71
C LYS A 685 -31.11 -14.27 -18.96
N GLY A 686 -30.40 -14.89 -18.02
CA GLY A 686 -29.85 -16.24 -18.19
C GLY A 686 -28.73 -16.28 -19.27
N GLN A 687 -28.07 -15.15 -19.54
CA GLN A 687 -27.02 -15.04 -20.54
C GLN A 687 -25.65 -15.08 -19.90
N PRO A 688 -24.63 -15.68 -20.54
CA PRO A 688 -23.25 -15.60 -20.06
C PRO A 688 -22.73 -14.17 -20.19
N PHE A 689 -21.85 -13.76 -19.26
CA PHE A 689 -21.15 -12.48 -19.30
C PHE A 689 -19.65 -12.73 -19.21
N ASP A 690 -18.93 -12.36 -20.25
CA ASP A 690 -17.46 -12.42 -20.26
C ASP A 690 -16.91 -11.17 -19.59
N VAL A 691 -16.65 -11.29 -18.29
CA VAL A 691 -16.10 -10.19 -17.46
C VAL A 691 -14.72 -9.79 -17.97
N ALA A 692 -13.87 -10.76 -18.28
CA ALA A 692 -12.49 -10.50 -18.72
C ALA A 692 -12.46 -9.72 -20.04
N GLN A 693 -13.30 -10.07 -20.99
CA GLN A 693 -13.39 -9.34 -22.26
C GLN A 693 -13.94 -7.93 -22.06
N TRP A 694 -14.93 -7.75 -21.18
CA TRP A 694 -15.47 -6.43 -20.85
C TRP A 694 -14.40 -5.52 -20.25
N GLU A 695 -13.65 -6.03 -19.28
CA GLU A 695 -12.56 -5.34 -18.60
C GLU A 695 -11.43 -4.97 -19.56
N SER A 696 -10.98 -5.93 -20.39
CA SER A 696 -9.96 -5.67 -21.42
C SER A 696 -10.39 -4.59 -22.39
N ASN A 697 -11.65 -4.63 -22.86
CA ASN A 697 -12.18 -3.59 -23.74
C ASN A 697 -12.17 -2.20 -23.09
N TRP A 698 -12.49 -2.11 -21.80
CA TRP A 698 -12.47 -0.84 -21.09
C TRP A 698 -11.03 -0.30 -20.94
N VAL A 699 -10.07 -1.16 -20.61
CA VAL A 699 -8.67 -0.76 -20.46
C VAL A 699 -8.06 -0.36 -21.80
N GLU A 700 -8.24 -1.19 -22.83
CA GLU A 700 -7.50 -1.08 -24.09
C GLU A 700 -8.14 -0.10 -25.08
N HIS A 701 -9.45 0.01 -25.09
CA HIS A 701 -10.17 0.75 -26.13
C HIS A 701 -10.93 2.00 -25.64
N SER A 702 -11.22 2.15 -24.32
CA SER A 702 -11.79 3.41 -23.84
C SER A 702 -10.70 4.45 -23.60
N ARG A 703 -11.01 5.72 -23.81
CA ARG A 703 -10.12 6.85 -23.49
C ARG A 703 -10.88 7.94 -22.76
N GLY A 704 -10.16 8.58 -21.81
CA GLY A 704 -10.76 9.57 -20.93
C GLY A 704 -11.74 8.95 -19.92
N LEU A 705 -12.38 9.81 -19.16
CA LEU A 705 -13.45 9.48 -18.22
C LEU A 705 -14.71 10.28 -18.58
N SER A 706 -15.87 9.74 -18.20
CA SER A 706 -17.13 10.46 -18.31
C SER A 706 -17.09 11.76 -17.48
N PRO A 707 -17.72 12.85 -17.94
CA PRO A 707 -17.77 14.07 -17.16
C PRO A 707 -18.54 13.87 -15.86
N THR A 708 -18.11 14.57 -14.80
CA THR A 708 -18.81 14.62 -13.51
C THR A 708 -19.03 16.07 -13.09
N THR A 709 -20.12 16.30 -12.36
CA THR A 709 -20.41 17.62 -11.77
C THR A 709 -20.05 17.58 -10.29
N GLN A 710 -19.11 18.42 -9.90
CA GLN A 710 -18.72 18.53 -8.50
C GLN A 710 -19.82 19.23 -7.67
N PRO A 711 -20.11 18.76 -6.46
CA PRO A 711 -21.01 19.45 -5.56
C PRO A 711 -20.41 20.81 -5.15
N THR A 712 -21.24 21.83 -5.13
CA THR A 712 -20.85 23.20 -4.70
C THR A 712 -20.62 23.31 -3.20
N ASP A 713 -21.32 22.49 -2.42
CA ASP A 713 -21.20 22.37 -0.97
C ASP A 713 -20.84 20.92 -0.63
N ARG A 714 -19.58 20.69 -0.36
CA ARG A 714 -18.99 19.39 -0.06
C ARG A 714 -19.56 18.77 1.22
N VAL A 715 -19.66 19.56 2.29
CA VAL A 715 -20.15 19.10 3.60
C VAL A 715 -21.62 18.68 3.49
N ARG A 716 -22.44 19.51 2.87
CA ARG A 716 -23.85 19.21 2.65
C ARG A 716 -24.05 17.96 1.77
N ALA A 717 -23.24 17.81 0.73
CA ALA A 717 -23.29 16.65 -0.16
C ALA A 717 -22.89 15.36 0.60
N ALA A 718 -21.86 15.41 1.43
CA ALA A 718 -21.43 14.29 2.28
C ALA A 718 -22.53 13.88 3.25
N LEU A 719 -23.10 14.82 4.01
CA LEU A 719 -24.17 14.52 4.96
C LEU A 719 -25.43 13.95 4.25
N SER A 720 -25.80 14.50 3.10
CA SER A 720 -26.91 13.98 2.29
C SER A 720 -26.67 12.56 1.78
N LEU A 721 -25.44 12.23 1.38
CA LEU A 721 -25.05 10.87 0.97
C LEU A 721 -25.11 9.91 2.17
N MET A 722 -24.61 10.32 3.33
CA MET A 722 -24.70 9.51 4.54
C MET A 722 -26.15 9.23 4.95
N ASP A 723 -27.01 10.23 4.89
CA ASP A 723 -28.44 10.06 5.19
C ASP A 723 -29.15 9.10 4.20
N LEU A 724 -28.75 9.11 2.93
CA LEU A 724 -29.23 8.13 1.97
C LEU A 724 -28.72 6.72 2.31
N ALA A 725 -27.42 6.58 2.61
CA ALA A 725 -26.79 5.31 2.92
C ALA A 725 -27.33 4.68 4.23
N LYS A 726 -27.72 5.49 5.23
CA LYS A 726 -28.35 5.03 6.47
C LYS A 726 -29.68 4.28 6.24
N LYS A 727 -30.35 4.54 5.14
CA LYS A 727 -31.58 3.80 4.78
C LYS A 727 -31.36 2.33 4.46
N VAL A 728 -30.10 1.93 4.22
CA VAL A 728 -29.73 0.53 4.02
C VAL A 728 -29.43 -0.11 5.38
N PRO A 729 -30.29 -1.01 5.88
CA PRO A 729 -30.10 -1.69 7.16
C PRO A 729 -28.93 -2.66 7.09
N MET A 730 -28.35 -3.02 8.25
CA MET A 730 -27.21 -3.94 8.33
C MET A 730 -27.50 -5.35 7.80
N HIS A 731 -28.71 -5.82 7.96
CA HIS A 731 -29.14 -7.12 7.45
C HIS A 731 -29.52 -7.10 5.95
N GLY A 732 -29.36 -5.95 5.28
CA GLY A 732 -29.71 -5.77 3.87
C GLY A 732 -31.21 -5.47 3.65
N ILE A 733 -31.53 -5.15 2.38
CA ILE A 733 -32.90 -4.99 1.89
C ILE A 733 -33.14 -6.14 0.92
N SER A 734 -33.76 -7.22 1.37
CA SER A 734 -34.02 -8.38 0.53
C SER A 734 -35.27 -9.07 1.02
N THR A 735 -36.01 -9.65 0.10
CA THR A 735 -37.06 -10.65 0.40
C THR A 735 -36.45 -11.94 0.92
N VAL A 736 -35.16 -12.16 0.65
CA VAL A 736 -34.38 -13.25 1.21
C VAL A 736 -33.59 -12.73 2.41
N GLN A 737 -34.17 -12.84 3.59
CA GLN A 737 -33.47 -12.49 4.83
C GLN A 737 -32.65 -13.67 5.32
N THR A 738 -31.48 -13.38 5.87
CA THR A 738 -30.60 -14.39 6.46
C THR A 738 -30.33 -14.06 7.92
N GLU A 739 -30.31 -15.12 8.75
CA GLU A 739 -29.93 -15.05 10.16
C GLU A 739 -28.84 -16.07 10.43
N VAL A 740 -27.84 -15.70 11.25
CA VAL A 740 -26.74 -16.59 11.58
C VAL A 740 -27.22 -17.66 12.56
N LEU A 741 -27.24 -18.90 12.09
CA LEU A 741 -27.50 -20.06 12.94
C LEU A 741 -26.27 -20.43 13.77
N GLY A 742 -25.12 -20.42 13.14
CA GLY A 742 -23.88 -20.81 13.75
C GLY A 742 -22.68 -20.32 12.93
N GLN A 743 -21.55 -20.39 13.58
CA GLN A 743 -20.27 -20.06 12.94
C GLN A 743 -19.21 -21.05 13.41
N TRP A 744 -18.17 -21.18 12.61
CA TRP A 744 -16.93 -21.83 13.01
C TRP A 744 -15.77 -20.89 12.84
N ASP A 745 -14.78 -21.08 13.68
CA ASP A 745 -13.56 -20.31 13.74
C ASP A 745 -12.31 -21.23 13.63
N PRO A 746 -11.12 -20.67 13.53
CA PRO A 746 -9.89 -21.46 13.38
C PRO A 746 -9.62 -22.47 14.48
N SER A 747 -10.14 -22.25 15.70
CA SER A 747 -9.96 -23.19 16.82
C SER A 747 -10.74 -24.49 16.65
N MET A 748 -11.77 -24.46 15.81
CA MET A 748 -12.68 -25.59 15.52
C MET A 748 -12.25 -26.39 14.28
N LEU A 749 -11.28 -25.90 13.49
CA LEU A 749 -10.91 -26.48 12.20
C LEU A 749 -9.46 -26.97 12.18
N SER A 750 -9.21 -28.02 11.38
CA SER A 750 -7.89 -28.61 11.16
C SER A 750 -7.63 -28.80 9.65
N ASN A 751 -6.41 -29.25 9.30
CA ASN A 751 -6.06 -29.61 7.92
C ASN A 751 -6.73 -30.93 7.45
N GLU A 752 -7.26 -31.69 8.39
CA GLU A 752 -7.99 -32.92 8.07
C GLU A 752 -9.48 -32.63 7.87
N TRP A 753 -10.13 -33.41 6.99
CA TRP A 753 -11.57 -33.33 6.83
C TRP A 753 -12.27 -33.73 8.14
N GLN A 754 -13.15 -32.86 8.60
CA GLN A 754 -13.92 -33.05 9.81
C GLN A 754 -15.37 -32.65 9.58
N GLU A 755 -16.28 -33.25 10.35
CA GLU A 755 -17.69 -32.94 10.31
C GLU A 755 -18.03 -31.95 11.43
N VAL A 756 -18.69 -30.86 11.07
CA VAL A 756 -19.35 -29.92 11.98
C VAL A 756 -20.85 -30.07 11.82
N GLN A 757 -21.59 -30.02 12.94
CA GLN A 757 -23.04 -30.23 12.92
C GLN A 757 -23.78 -29.27 13.85
N TRP A 758 -25.03 -28.99 13.48
CA TRP A 758 -25.97 -28.20 14.27
C TRP A 758 -27.29 -28.96 14.33
N THR A 759 -27.84 -29.12 15.51
CA THR A 759 -29.16 -29.80 15.71
C THR A 759 -30.16 -28.77 16.18
N ILE A 760 -31.28 -28.65 15.46
CA ILE A 760 -32.30 -27.63 15.64
C ILE A 760 -33.68 -28.31 15.70
N PRO A 761 -34.54 -27.94 16.64
CA PRO A 761 -35.92 -28.43 16.63
C PRO A 761 -36.66 -28.03 15.33
N ALA A 762 -37.37 -28.97 14.73
CA ALA A 762 -38.10 -28.71 13.47
C ALA A 762 -39.09 -27.54 13.59
N ALA A 763 -39.61 -27.32 14.77
CA ALA A 763 -40.54 -26.22 15.05
C ALA A 763 -39.88 -24.82 14.84
N GLU A 764 -38.59 -24.70 15.09
CA GLU A 764 -37.85 -23.45 14.91
C GLU A 764 -37.51 -23.17 13.44
N LEU A 765 -37.66 -24.17 12.58
CA LEU A 765 -37.36 -24.08 11.15
C LEU A 765 -38.61 -23.81 10.29
N GLN A 766 -39.77 -23.68 10.93
CA GLN A 766 -41.02 -23.40 10.21
C GLN A 766 -40.90 -22.01 9.54
N GLY A 767 -41.22 -21.98 8.24
CA GLY A 767 -41.14 -20.74 7.46
C GLY A 767 -39.78 -20.44 6.84
N LEU A 768 -38.73 -21.21 7.13
CA LEU A 768 -37.45 -21.09 6.46
C LEU A 768 -37.47 -21.70 5.05
N ARG A 769 -36.67 -21.12 4.14
CA ARG A 769 -36.40 -21.69 2.81
C ARG A 769 -35.33 -22.79 2.86
N GLY A 770 -34.31 -22.59 3.72
CA GLY A 770 -33.16 -23.46 3.82
C GLY A 770 -31.96 -22.82 4.51
N PHE A 771 -30.80 -23.28 4.15
CA PHE A 771 -29.52 -22.84 4.74
C PHE A 771 -28.50 -22.51 3.67
N THR A 772 -27.62 -21.53 4.01
CA THR A 772 -26.42 -21.25 3.25
C THR A 772 -25.19 -21.44 4.14
N PHE A 773 -24.20 -22.19 3.65
CA PHE A 773 -22.92 -22.34 4.30
C PHE A 773 -21.91 -21.49 3.52
N ARG A 774 -21.20 -20.60 4.22
CA ARG A 774 -20.26 -19.68 3.57
C ARG A 774 -19.02 -19.37 4.40
N TRP A 775 -17.92 -19.10 3.73
CA TRP A 775 -16.80 -18.43 4.32
C TRP A 775 -17.14 -16.96 4.61
N GLN A 776 -16.73 -16.46 5.76
CA GLN A 776 -17.03 -15.11 6.19
C GLN A 776 -15.84 -14.17 6.00
N HIS A 777 -14.72 -14.50 6.57
CA HIS A 777 -13.47 -13.74 6.47
C HIS A 777 -12.26 -14.59 6.91
N GLY A 778 -11.08 -14.04 6.70
CA GLY A 778 -9.80 -14.64 7.10
C GLY A 778 -8.81 -14.65 5.94
N SER A 779 -7.56 -14.98 6.24
CA SER A 779 -6.48 -15.08 5.25
C SER A 779 -6.35 -16.48 4.66
N GLU A 780 -6.93 -17.48 5.32
CA GLU A 780 -6.74 -18.88 4.98
C GLU A 780 -7.95 -19.49 4.26
N LYS A 781 -7.69 -20.58 3.53
CA LYS A 781 -8.71 -21.31 2.80
C LYS A 781 -9.63 -22.06 3.76
N LEU A 782 -10.91 -21.99 3.49
CA LEU A 782 -11.92 -22.91 3.99
C LEU A 782 -12.38 -23.79 2.84
N GLU A 783 -12.22 -25.09 2.98
CA GLU A 783 -12.80 -26.05 2.03
C GLU A 783 -14.02 -26.72 2.65
N ILE A 784 -15.10 -26.74 1.91
CA ILE A 784 -16.33 -27.47 2.21
C ILE A 784 -16.50 -28.51 1.09
N SER A 785 -16.64 -29.79 1.41
CA SER A 785 -16.84 -30.82 0.39
C SER A 785 -18.29 -31.30 0.30
N LYS A 786 -19.01 -31.26 1.41
CA LYS A 786 -20.37 -31.76 1.50
C LYS A 786 -21.13 -31.06 2.60
N VAL A 787 -22.38 -30.74 2.33
CA VAL A 787 -23.37 -30.30 3.33
C VAL A 787 -24.63 -31.14 3.21
N SER A 788 -25.30 -31.43 4.35
CA SER A 788 -26.54 -32.23 4.34
C SER A 788 -27.51 -31.80 5.43
N ILE A 789 -28.76 -32.16 5.23
CA ILE A 789 -29.87 -32.07 6.18
C ILE A 789 -30.34 -33.50 6.50
N ASP A 790 -30.28 -33.86 7.77
CA ASP A 790 -30.84 -35.12 8.27
C ASP A 790 -32.06 -34.82 9.15
N ILE A 791 -33.15 -35.56 8.90
CA ILE A 791 -34.36 -35.55 9.71
C ILE A 791 -34.57 -36.96 10.20
N ASP A 792 -34.74 -37.15 11.52
CA ASP A 792 -34.92 -38.44 12.15
C ASP A 792 -33.84 -39.48 11.71
N GLY A 793 -32.59 -39.04 11.56
CA GLY A 793 -31.46 -39.88 11.16
C GLY A 793 -31.44 -40.25 9.66
N LYS A 794 -32.33 -39.68 8.84
CA LYS A 794 -32.34 -39.88 7.40
C LYS A 794 -31.94 -38.60 6.68
N THR A 795 -30.96 -38.66 5.78
CA THR A 795 -30.58 -37.55 4.91
C THR A 795 -31.69 -37.23 3.90
N VAL A 796 -32.21 -36.02 3.94
CA VAL A 796 -33.30 -35.52 3.09
C VAL A 796 -32.85 -34.52 2.03
N ALA A 797 -31.73 -33.88 2.24
CA ALA A 797 -31.10 -32.98 1.27
C ALA A 797 -29.58 -33.06 1.40
N THR A 798 -28.89 -32.95 0.28
CA THR A 798 -27.44 -32.89 0.27
C THR A 798 -26.95 -32.02 -0.89
N GLU A 799 -25.84 -31.34 -0.72
CA GLU A 799 -25.07 -30.69 -1.76
C GLU A 799 -23.62 -31.09 -1.62
N GLU A 800 -23.01 -31.52 -2.72
CA GLU A 800 -21.62 -31.94 -2.78
C GLU A 800 -20.94 -31.26 -3.96
N HIS A 801 -19.99 -30.43 -3.69
CA HIS A 801 -19.03 -29.95 -4.68
C HIS A 801 -17.76 -29.48 -3.98
N TYR A 802 -16.67 -29.46 -4.69
CA TYR A 802 -15.40 -29.00 -4.15
C TYR A 802 -15.21 -27.54 -4.48
N GLY A 803 -14.85 -26.75 -3.47
CA GLY A 803 -14.52 -25.36 -3.64
C GLY A 803 -13.60 -24.86 -2.55
N GLU A 804 -12.63 -24.05 -2.95
CA GLU A 804 -11.87 -23.25 -2.02
C GLU A 804 -12.67 -22.01 -1.67
N THR A 805 -13.00 -21.86 -0.40
CA THR A 805 -13.59 -20.65 0.14
C THR A 805 -12.56 -19.89 0.94
N GLY A 806 -12.67 -18.61 1.06
CA GLY A 806 -11.71 -17.78 1.73
C GLY A 806 -10.74 -17.13 0.78
N ILE A 807 -9.54 -16.96 1.18
CA ILE A 807 -8.38 -16.33 0.51
C ILE A 807 -8.66 -15.57 -0.80
N ARG A 808 -8.23 -14.33 -0.94
CA ARG A 808 -8.32 -13.51 -2.16
C ARG A 808 -9.75 -13.36 -2.70
N ASN A 809 -10.74 -13.33 -1.82
CA ASN A 809 -12.17 -13.14 -2.16
C ASN A 809 -12.78 -14.26 -3.02
N LYS A 810 -12.22 -15.43 -2.99
CA LYS A 810 -12.92 -16.61 -3.51
C LYS A 810 -14.02 -16.99 -2.52
N GLY A 811 -15.27 -16.85 -2.91
CA GLY A 811 -16.41 -17.40 -2.19
C GLY A 811 -16.90 -18.65 -2.88
N ASN A 812 -17.39 -19.59 -2.10
CA ASN A 812 -18.01 -20.80 -2.59
C ASN A 812 -19.08 -21.24 -1.58
N ASP A 813 -20.28 -20.72 -1.77
CA ASP A 813 -21.40 -20.97 -0.86
C ASP A 813 -22.11 -22.27 -1.23
N TYR A 814 -22.49 -23.03 -0.21
CA TYR A 814 -23.35 -24.22 -0.34
C TYR A 814 -24.77 -23.87 0.06
N ARG A 815 -25.73 -24.33 -0.69
CA ARG A 815 -27.16 -24.09 -0.49
C ARG A 815 -27.90 -25.40 -0.18
N LEU A 816 -28.62 -25.43 0.91
CA LEU A 816 -29.54 -26.53 1.24
C LEU A 816 -30.97 -26.01 1.33
N THR A 817 -31.86 -26.54 0.50
CA THR A 817 -33.31 -26.25 0.56
C THR A 817 -33.97 -27.17 1.56
N LEU A 818 -34.75 -26.61 2.47
CA LEU A 818 -35.59 -27.40 3.39
C LEU A 818 -36.73 -28.10 2.63
N PRO A 819 -37.02 -29.37 3.00
CA PRO A 819 -38.22 -30.03 2.50
C PRO A 819 -39.48 -29.32 3.02
N GLN A 820 -40.61 -29.49 2.29
CA GLN A 820 -41.89 -28.86 2.64
C GLN A 820 -42.48 -29.31 3.99
N SER A 821 -42.08 -30.51 4.45
CA SER A 821 -42.52 -31.07 5.73
C SER A 821 -41.29 -31.53 6.49
N LEU A 822 -41.14 -31.04 7.74
CA LEU A 822 -40.02 -31.35 8.60
C LEU A 822 -40.30 -32.38 9.70
N GLY A 823 -41.58 -32.83 9.85
CA GLY A 823 -42.01 -33.65 11.00
C GLY A 823 -41.94 -32.86 12.32
N ASP A 824 -42.02 -33.58 13.44
CA ASP A 824 -42.00 -33.00 14.79
C ASP A 824 -40.65 -33.22 15.53
N GLY A 825 -39.64 -33.77 14.86
CA GLY A 825 -38.37 -34.16 15.43
C GLY A 825 -37.29 -33.08 15.37
N ASN A 826 -36.05 -33.51 15.46
CA ASN A 826 -34.87 -32.64 15.28
C ASN A 826 -34.32 -32.72 13.86
N VAL A 827 -33.95 -31.60 13.35
CA VAL A 827 -33.20 -31.45 12.08
C VAL A 827 -31.74 -31.30 12.40
N THR A 828 -30.89 -32.12 11.82
CA THR A 828 -29.44 -32.01 11.96
C THR A 828 -28.83 -31.54 10.64
N LEU A 829 -28.15 -30.43 10.70
CA LEU A 829 -27.32 -29.93 9.59
C LEU A 829 -25.91 -30.44 9.77
N ARG A 830 -25.28 -30.90 8.69
CA ARG A 830 -23.89 -31.32 8.70
C ARG A 830 -23.11 -30.62 7.59
N ALA A 831 -21.85 -30.31 7.87
CA ALA A 831 -20.90 -29.86 6.88
C ALA A 831 -19.56 -30.58 7.07
N THR A 832 -19.01 -31.11 5.99
CA THR A 832 -17.67 -31.68 5.96
C THR A 832 -16.71 -30.60 5.52
N VAL A 833 -15.83 -30.17 6.42
CA VAL A 833 -14.99 -28.98 6.25
C VAL A 833 -13.55 -29.24 6.64
N ARG A 834 -12.61 -28.47 6.09
CA ARG A 834 -11.23 -28.36 6.55
C ARG A 834 -10.67 -26.98 6.26
N THR A 835 -9.60 -26.63 6.94
CA THR A 835 -8.75 -25.47 6.57
C THR A 835 -7.39 -25.94 6.09
N THR A 836 -6.84 -25.32 5.05
CA THR A 836 -5.52 -25.69 4.51
C THR A 836 -4.41 -24.73 4.92
N GLY A 837 -4.63 -23.95 5.95
CA GLY A 837 -3.68 -22.98 6.47
C GLY A 837 -3.70 -22.83 7.99
N ASN A 838 -2.97 -21.84 8.47
CA ASN A 838 -2.67 -21.67 9.88
C ASN A 838 -3.74 -20.91 10.66
N ARG A 839 -5.00 -21.27 10.64
CA ARG A 839 -5.91 -20.79 11.69
C ARG A 839 -6.68 -19.48 11.44
N GLN A 840 -6.75 -18.93 10.23
CA GLN A 840 -7.52 -17.72 9.98
C GLN A 840 -8.60 -17.95 8.93
N SER A 841 -9.56 -18.82 9.24
CA SER A 841 -10.71 -19.03 8.37
C SER A 841 -11.98 -19.09 9.22
N TYR A 842 -12.86 -18.15 8.97
CA TYR A 842 -14.14 -17.99 9.66
C TYR A 842 -15.28 -18.27 8.71
N GLY A 843 -16.18 -19.15 9.10
CA GLY A 843 -17.34 -19.50 8.31
C GLY A 843 -18.65 -19.37 9.09
N GLN A 844 -19.74 -19.28 8.33
CA GLN A 844 -21.10 -19.15 8.89
C GLN A 844 -22.08 -20.12 8.24
N VAL A 845 -23.03 -20.56 9.05
CA VAL A 845 -24.28 -21.15 8.58
C VAL A 845 -25.39 -20.14 8.76
N LEU A 846 -26.03 -19.81 7.67
CA LEU A 846 -27.10 -18.83 7.63
C LEU A 846 -28.45 -19.54 7.43
N MET A 847 -29.42 -19.27 8.28
CA MET A 847 -30.81 -19.59 8.04
C MET A 847 -31.40 -18.61 7.03
N VAL A 848 -32.13 -19.11 6.06
CA VAL A 848 -32.75 -18.31 4.98
C VAL A 848 -34.24 -18.32 5.14
N ASN A 849 -34.81 -17.16 5.46
CA ASN A 849 -36.24 -17.00 5.71
C ASN A 849 -37.07 -16.96 4.41
N LYS A 850 -38.27 -17.46 4.44
CA LYS A 850 -39.35 -17.05 3.52
C LYS A 850 -39.92 -15.75 4.04
N ASN A 851 -40.04 -14.77 3.21
CA ASN A 851 -40.87 -13.59 3.51
C ASN A 851 -42.29 -13.86 3.16
#